data_b052e241ddafef6a622fd1942e5cde4e
#
_entry.id   b052e241ddafef6a622fd1942e5cde4e
#
_cell.length_a   1.000
_cell.length_b   1.000
_cell.length_c   1.000
_cell.angle_alpha   90.00
_cell.angle_beta   90.00
_cell.angle_gamma   90.00
#
_symmetry.space_group_name_H-M   'P 1'
#
loop_
_entity.id
_entity.type
_entity.pdbx_description
1 polymer ?
#
loop_
_entity_poly.entity_id
_entity_poly.type
_entity_poly.pdbx_seq_one_letter_code
_entity_poly.pdbx_strand_id
1 'polypeptide(L)'
;MSGKALAALAAFGVMAGGLMTGGAVQAADAPKPKADTITGKVASAKGPEAGVWVIAETTGLPTKFVKIVVTDDQGRYLLPELPNAKYKVWARGYGLVDSNPVEASPGQSLDLKAVVAPSAKEAAEYYPANYWYALLEPPAKTEFPGTGTTGNGIAPTMTSQQIWLAHMKENCLYCHQIGDKATRELASTGSSVEGWAQRIQMARGPGDVTVGNFGKDFSAIMQNNMAHYGRERGLKMFASWSDRIAAGETPAAPPRPSGRERDVVLTEWDWAGGNFVHDEITTDKRTPTVNANGPVYGTDDLNGHLVVFDPKTNTPSEVDIPGLAKAHNIDAGIHNPMLDQKGRVWMSDIRGDATPNADFCTDGTKSKYAKLFPTESKQGREIVLYDPATKKMELIPTCFGTHHLQFSWDKDNTLYFSGDTNVIGWIDTKVWDETHDPAKAEGWCPLVLDTSGDGKMTQDRTAWIQPKTPGATGEGATEGGQDAKVEGAAKTTGPQDTRINGFLYAMGISPKDQSIWIAKYSPAVPSGLVRMSPGKNPPETCSVEYYEPPKLPSGDYAAFNMRGVDLDSNGIAWAAFGSGQMGRFDRSKCKVTNGPTATGQQCPEGWTFYDSPGPKVKGTQVGTADWHYMTWVDQQNVLGLGKDVPILPGTMSDSLIAMEPATGKQVVLRVPYPMNFYTRGMDGRIDDPKAGWKGRGLWADYGGVPLWHTEGGEGTQGKIVKFQLRSNPLED
;
A
#
# COMPACT_ATOMS: atom_id res chain seq x y z
N MET A 1 2.00 -35.58 -63.95
CA MET A 1 2.46 -34.79 -65.09
C MET A 1 3.32 -33.66 -64.56
N SER A 2 4.60 -33.79 -64.90
CA SER A 2 5.70 -32.81 -65.09
C SER A 2 5.69 -31.53 -64.24
N GLY A 3 6.60 -31.26 -63.36
CA GLY A 3 8.06 -31.33 -63.50
C GLY A 3 8.64 -30.05 -64.08
N LYS A 4 9.30 -29.23 -63.21
CA LYS A 4 10.51 -28.49 -63.61
C LYS A 4 11.19 -27.86 -62.35
N ALA A 5 12.33 -28.42 -62.06
CA ALA A 5 13.35 -27.81 -61.21
C ALA A 5 14.10 -26.73 -62.00
N LEU A 6 14.48 -25.65 -61.33
CA LEU A 6 15.50 -24.74 -61.85
C LEU A 6 16.58 -24.56 -60.75
N ALA A 7 17.77 -25.01 -61.10
CA ALA A 7 19.00 -24.77 -60.35
C ALA A 7 19.51 -23.36 -60.67
N ALA A 8 19.99 -22.65 -59.66
CA ALA A 8 20.77 -21.42 -59.84
C ALA A 8 22.14 -21.57 -59.15
N LEU A 9 23.16 -21.31 -59.94
CA LEU A 9 24.61 -21.43 -59.65
C LEU A 9 25.02 -20.50 -58.53
N ALA A 10 25.88 -21.02 -57.67
CA ALA A 10 26.70 -20.27 -56.72
C ALA A 10 27.90 -19.62 -57.44
N ALA A 11 28.01 -18.29 -57.28
CA ALA A 11 29.23 -17.57 -57.62
C ALA A 11 29.97 -17.22 -56.34
N PHE A 12 31.19 -17.81 -56.19
CA PHE A 12 32.12 -17.45 -55.15
C PHE A 12 32.75 -16.08 -55.44
N GLY A 13 32.43 -15.07 -54.60
CA GLY A 13 33.14 -13.81 -54.58
C GLY A 13 34.09 -13.79 -53.37
N VAL A 14 35.39 -13.82 -53.62
CA VAL A 14 36.42 -13.55 -52.60
C VAL A 14 36.36 -12.09 -52.26
N MET A 15 35.88 -11.76 -51.03
CA MET A 15 36.02 -10.41 -50.49
C MET A 15 37.21 -10.39 -49.50
N ALA A 16 38.13 -9.50 -49.79
CA ALA A 16 39.31 -9.20 -48.99
C ALA A 16 38.91 -8.77 -47.58
N GLY A 17 39.57 -9.37 -46.58
CA GLY A 17 39.42 -9.02 -45.19
C GLY A 17 39.92 -7.59 -44.91
N GLY A 18 38.98 -6.68 -44.69
CA GLY A 18 39.26 -5.42 -44.02
C GLY A 18 39.32 -5.64 -42.52
N LEU A 19 40.49 -5.50 -41.93
CA LEU A 19 40.62 -5.34 -40.48
C LEU A 19 39.79 -4.14 -40.03
N MET A 20 38.62 -4.40 -39.47
CA MET A 20 37.96 -3.38 -38.68
C MET A 20 38.75 -3.21 -37.37
N THR A 21 39.58 -2.20 -37.27
CA THR A 21 40.08 -1.67 -36.01
C THR A 21 38.85 -1.28 -35.19
N GLY A 22 38.49 -2.08 -34.20
CA GLY A 22 37.52 -1.73 -33.20
C GLY A 22 38.01 -0.46 -32.49
N GLY A 23 37.53 0.69 -32.93
CA GLY A 23 37.66 1.93 -32.17
C GLY A 23 37.01 1.68 -30.83
N ALA A 24 37.78 1.69 -29.74
CA ALA A 24 37.25 1.74 -28.40
C ALA A 24 36.35 2.99 -28.36
N VAL A 25 35.02 2.80 -28.27
CA VAL A 25 34.09 3.89 -27.98
C VAL A 25 34.51 4.44 -26.63
N GLN A 26 35.21 5.56 -26.62
CA GLN A 26 35.62 6.24 -25.41
C GLN A 26 34.35 6.61 -24.69
N ALA A 27 34.10 5.99 -23.53
CA ALA A 27 32.92 6.28 -22.74
C ALA A 27 32.88 7.78 -22.47
N ALA A 28 31.80 8.43 -22.87
CA ALA A 28 31.64 9.86 -22.64
C ALA A 28 31.75 10.16 -21.15
N ASP A 29 32.33 11.31 -20.81
CA ASP A 29 32.46 11.73 -19.42
C ASP A 29 31.12 12.01 -18.76
N ALA A 30 31.07 11.99 -17.42
CA ALA A 30 29.92 12.46 -16.67
C ALA A 30 29.63 13.92 -17.02
N PRO A 31 28.35 14.38 -16.95
CA PRO A 31 28.01 15.78 -17.21
C PRO A 31 28.79 16.71 -16.24
N LYS A 32 29.08 17.92 -16.68
CA LYS A 32 29.68 18.93 -15.79
C LYS A 32 28.67 19.30 -14.69
N PRO A 33 29.11 19.39 -13.40
CA PRO A 33 28.22 19.77 -12.33
C PRO A 33 27.76 21.22 -12.46
N LYS A 34 26.49 21.48 -12.12
CA LYS A 34 25.92 22.81 -11.89
C LYS A 34 26.00 23.15 -10.40
N ALA A 35 25.65 24.35 -10.03
CA ALA A 35 25.76 24.86 -8.66
C ALA A 35 24.95 24.05 -7.62
N ASP A 36 23.90 23.35 -8.06
CA ASP A 36 22.99 22.54 -7.26
C ASP A 36 23.07 21.03 -7.56
N THR A 37 24.12 20.57 -8.25
CA THR A 37 24.27 19.17 -8.61
C THR A 37 25.64 18.61 -8.16
N ILE A 38 25.68 17.29 -7.90
CA ILE A 38 26.91 16.50 -7.84
C ILE A 38 26.88 15.47 -8.96
N THR A 39 27.96 15.36 -9.72
CA THR A 39 28.07 14.42 -10.84
C THR A 39 29.27 13.53 -10.68
N GLY A 40 29.35 12.43 -11.43
CA GLY A 40 30.53 11.56 -11.40
C GLY A 40 30.29 10.18 -12.01
N LYS A 41 31.20 9.26 -11.70
CA LYS A 41 31.14 7.86 -12.13
C LYS A 41 31.30 6.93 -10.95
N VAL A 42 30.63 5.78 -11.03
CA VAL A 42 30.83 4.65 -10.11
C VAL A 42 31.53 3.54 -10.87
N ALA A 43 32.66 3.08 -10.37
CA ALA A 43 33.42 2.00 -10.95
C ALA A 43 33.98 1.03 -9.88
N SER A 44 34.03 -0.24 -10.18
CA SER A 44 34.72 -1.26 -9.39
C SER A 44 35.97 -1.78 -10.11
N ALA A 45 36.63 -2.78 -9.54
CA ALA A 45 37.71 -3.50 -10.20
C ALA A 45 37.26 -4.20 -11.51
N LYS A 46 35.93 -4.35 -11.72
CA LYS A 46 35.31 -4.96 -12.92
C LYS A 46 35.02 -3.96 -14.03
N GLY A 47 35.16 -2.65 -13.75
CA GLY A 47 34.83 -1.57 -14.67
C GLY A 47 33.67 -0.69 -14.17
N PRO A 48 33.03 0.06 -15.06
CA PRO A 48 31.86 0.87 -14.72
C PRO A 48 30.71 0.06 -14.14
N GLU A 49 30.05 0.58 -13.11
CA GLU A 49 28.96 -0.09 -12.41
C GLU A 49 27.60 0.50 -12.83
N ALA A 50 26.89 -0.20 -13.70
CA ALA A 50 25.57 0.16 -14.18
C ALA A 50 24.47 -0.28 -13.20
N GLY A 51 23.39 0.52 -13.08
CA GLY A 51 22.23 0.18 -12.23
C GLY A 51 22.59 0.12 -10.75
N VAL A 52 23.42 1.04 -10.30
CA VAL A 52 23.90 1.16 -8.91
C VAL A 52 23.36 2.46 -8.34
N TRP A 53 22.87 2.42 -7.13
CA TRP A 53 22.38 3.61 -6.43
C TRP A 53 23.55 4.48 -5.96
N VAL A 54 23.45 5.77 -6.16
CA VAL A 54 24.31 6.79 -5.57
C VAL A 54 23.47 7.57 -4.58
N ILE A 55 23.90 7.55 -3.33
CA ILE A 55 23.16 8.09 -2.18
C ILE A 55 23.95 9.27 -1.63
N ALA A 56 23.31 10.42 -1.50
CA ALA A 56 23.87 11.63 -0.89
C ALA A 56 23.03 12.01 0.33
N GLU A 57 23.61 11.98 1.51
CA GLU A 57 22.96 12.23 2.79
C GLU A 57 23.56 13.43 3.49
N THR A 58 22.70 14.25 4.13
CA THR A 58 23.12 15.37 4.99
C THR A 58 22.22 15.52 6.19
N THR A 59 22.82 15.91 7.32
CA THR A 59 22.14 16.40 8.52
C THR A 59 22.34 17.91 8.71
N GLY A 60 22.87 18.59 7.70
CA GLY A 60 23.11 20.03 7.75
C GLY A 60 21.90 20.91 7.37
N LEU A 61 20.71 20.31 7.24
CA LEU A 61 19.43 20.97 7.01
C LEU A 61 18.57 20.88 8.27
N PRO A 62 17.41 21.56 8.34
CA PRO A 62 16.50 21.47 9.49
C PRO A 62 16.08 20.05 9.86
N THR A 63 15.97 19.16 8.86
CA THR A 63 15.83 17.71 9.09
C THR A 63 16.80 16.94 8.20
N LYS A 64 17.02 15.65 8.52
CA LYS A 64 17.85 14.77 7.69
C LYS A 64 17.29 14.72 6.26
N PHE A 65 18.18 14.83 5.30
CA PHE A 65 17.88 14.85 3.88
C PHE A 65 18.72 13.81 3.14
N VAL A 66 18.08 13.06 2.25
CA VAL A 66 18.77 12.08 1.39
C VAL A 66 18.32 12.28 -0.05
N LYS A 67 19.25 12.29 -0.97
CA LYS A 67 19.00 12.25 -2.42
C LYS A 67 19.60 10.99 -3.00
N ILE A 68 18.82 10.27 -3.82
CA ILE A 68 19.23 8.98 -4.39
C ILE A 68 18.96 9.01 -5.89
N VAL A 69 19.94 8.56 -6.67
CA VAL A 69 19.84 8.35 -8.12
C VAL A 69 20.47 7.02 -8.50
N VAL A 70 20.25 6.58 -9.73
CA VAL A 70 20.81 5.32 -10.27
C VAL A 70 21.77 5.64 -11.40
N THR A 71 22.86 4.88 -11.49
CA THR A 71 23.86 5.04 -12.56
C THR A 71 23.36 4.53 -13.91
N ASP A 72 23.80 5.16 -14.98
CA ASP A 72 23.56 4.73 -16.36
C ASP A 72 24.45 3.51 -16.75
N ASP A 73 24.40 3.09 -18.03
CA ASP A 73 25.18 1.96 -18.56
C ASP A 73 26.71 2.15 -18.47
N GLN A 74 27.17 3.37 -18.37
CA GLN A 74 28.58 3.74 -18.24
C GLN A 74 28.99 4.04 -16.80
N GLY A 75 28.10 3.74 -15.81
CA GLY A 75 28.34 4.01 -14.41
C GLY A 75 28.29 5.49 -14.04
N ARG A 76 27.79 6.39 -14.94
CA ARG A 76 27.72 7.81 -14.70
C ARG A 76 26.45 8.14 -13.90
N TYR A 77 26.52 9.21 -13.10
CA TYR A 77 25.40 9.69 -12.32
C TYR A 77 25.33 11.23 -12.26
N LEU A 78 24.14 11.71 -11.96
CA LEU A 78 23.86 13.11 -11.64
C LEU A 78 22.83 13.16 -10.50
N LEU A 79 23.25 13.70 -9.35
CA LEU A 79 22.40 14.05 -8.21
C LEU A 79 21.89 15.49 -8.39
N PRO A 80 20.60 15.69 -8.70
CA PRO A 80 20.05 17.01 -9.00
C PRO A 80 19.46 17.69 -7.76
N GLU A 81 19.21 19.01 -7.86
CA GLU A 81 18.42 19.78 -6.89
C GLU A 81 18.88 19.58 -5.44
N LEU A 82 20.18 19.63 -5.21
CA LEU A 82 20.77 19.53 -3.88
C LEU A 82 20.76 20.87 -3.17
N PRO A 83 20.11 21.01 -1.99
CA PRO A 83 20.30 22.13 -1.11
C PRO A 83 21.78 22.40 -0.80
N ASN A 84 22.13 23.68 -0.52
CA ASN A 84 23.50 24.04 -0.19
C ASN A 84 23.89 23.51 1.19
N ALA A 85 24.51 22.32 1.21
CA ALA A 85 25.03 21.65 2.40
C ALA A 85 26.23 20.77 2.03
N LYS A 86 26.90 20.19 3.03
CA LYS A 86 27.87 19.12 2.84
C LYS A 86 27.16 17.77 2.90
N TYR A 87 27.47 16.91 1.98
CA TYR A 87 26.89 15.58 1.85
C TYR A 87 27.92 14.48 2.05
N LYS A 88 27.53 13.39 2.71
CA LYS A 88 28.19 12.11 2.59
C LYS A 88 27.62 11.40 1.37
N VAL A 89 28.49 11.01 0.42
CA VAL A 89 28.07 10.39 -0.84
C VAL A 89 28.73 9.02 -0.95
N TRP A 90 27.93 7.99 -1.23
CA TRP A 90 28.41 6.62 -1.43
C TRP A 90 27.61 5.88 -2.47
N ALA A 91 28.12 4.73 -2.91
CA ALA A 91 27.46 3.84 -3.86
C ALA A 91 27.01 2.54 -3.18
N ARG A 92 25.81 2.06 -3.56
CA ARG A 92 25.17 0.80 -3.13
C ARG A 92 24.62 0.08 -4.35
N GLY A 93 24.73 -1.25 -4.40
CA GLY A 93 24.14 -2.00 -5.51
C GLY A 93 24.19 -3.51 -5.28
N TYR A 94 23.34 -4.24 -5.96
CA TYR A 94 23.32 -5.70 -5.85
C TYR A 94 24.62 -6.31 -6.36
N GLY A 95 25.20 -7.21 -5.56
CA GLY A 95 26.52 -7.79 -5.79
C GLY A 95 27.68 -6.92 -5.29
N LEU A 96 27.38 -5.80 -4.65
CA LEU A 96 28.33 -4.89 -3.99
C LEU A 96 28.06 -4.85 -2.49
N VAL A 97 29.02 -4.34 -1.72
CA VAL A 97 28.80 -3.75 -0.39
C VAL A 97 28.89 -2.23 -0.52
N ASP A 98 28.39 -1.50 0.47
CA ASP A 98 28.47 -0.04 0.46
C ASP A 98 29.91 0.43 0.27
N SER A 99 30.11 1.39 -0.62
CA SER A 99 31.39 2.05 -0.74
C SER A 99 31.67 2.97 0.47
N ASN A 100 32.92 3.27 0.74
CA ASN A 100 33.25 4.26 1.76
C ASN A 100 32.63 5.62 1.40
N PRO A 101 31.88 6.27 2.33
CA PRO A 101 31.32 7.58 2.09
C PRO A 101 32.40 8.63 1.86
N VAL A 102 32.19 9.51 0.90
CA VAL A 102 33.06 10.65 0.60
C VAL A 102 32.29 11.94 0.81
N GLU A 103 32.91 12.93 1.46
CA GLU A 103 32.29 14.26 1.59
C GLU A 103 32.34 15.03 0.26
N ALA A 104 31.20 15.63 -0.11
CA ALA A 104 31.10 16.52 -1.27
C ALA A 104 30.08 17.63 -1.04
N SER A 105 30.18 18.67 -1.83
CA SER A 105 29.21 19.80 -1.88
C SER A 105 28.65 19.93 -3.30
N PRO A 106 27.45 20.50 -3.47
CA PRO A 106 26.95 20.84 -4.80
C PRO A 106 27.95 21.65 -5.61
N GLY A 107 27.96 21.46 -6.91
CA GLY A 107 28.97 22.03 -7.83
C GLY A 107 30.21 21.18 -8.05
N GLN A 108 30.31 20.03 -7.41
CA GLN A 108 31.49 19.16 -7.51
C GLN A 108 31.28 17.94 -8.41
N SER A 109 32.35 17.46 -9.02
CA SER A 109 32.41 16.14 -9.66
C SER A 109 33.12 15.16 -8.72
N LEU A 110 32.54 13.98 -8.50
CA LEU A 110 33.01 12.98 -7.56
C LEU A 110 32.91 11.58 -8.14
N ASP A 111 34.05 10.94 -8.37
CA ASP A 111 34.08 9.54 -8.78
C ASP A 111 34.12 8.62 -7.55
N LEU A 112 33.26 7.60 -7.55
CA LEU A 112 33.10 6.66 -6.45
C LEU A 112 33.69 5.29 -6.83
N LYS A 113 34.40 4.68 -5.89
CA LYS A 113 34.95 3.34 -6.02
C LYS A 113 34.00 2.33 -5.37
N ALA A 114 33.26 1.60 -6.19
CA ALA A 114 32.41 0.51 -5.72
C ALA A 114 33.20 -0.68 -5.22
N VAL A 115 32.68 -1.36 -4.21
CA VAL A 115 33.31 -2.52 -3.57
C VAL A 115 32.50 -3.76 -3.87
N VAL A 116 33.07 -4.68 -4.64
CA VAL A 116 32.45 -5.98 -4.93
C VAL A 116 32.28 -6.76 -3.64
N ALA A 117 31.10 -7.30 -3.38
CA ALA A 117 30.86 -8.09 -2.18
C ALA A 117 31.77 -9.30 -2.13
N PRO A 118 32.47 -9.55 -0.99
CA PRO A 118 33.40 -10.66 -0.85
C PRO A 118 32.75 -12.04 -0.97
N SER A 119 31.44 -12.12 -0.62
CA SER A 119 30.65 -13.36 -0.69
C SER A 119 29.20 -13.10 -1.07
N ALA A 120 28.47 -14.17 -1.43
CA ALA A 120 27.04 -14.12 -1.66
C ALA A 120 26.28 -13.69 -0.40
N LYS A 121 26.72 -14.06 0.79
CA LYS A 121 26.14 -13.69 2.07
C LYS A 121 26.21 -12.17 2.26
N GLU A 122 27.38 -11.58 2.09
CA GLU A 122 27.56 -10.12 2.23
C GLU A 122 26.82 -9.33 1.15
N ALA A 123 26.74 -9.86 -0.08
CA ALA A 123 25.91 -9.26 -1.12
C ALA A 123 24.42 -9.26 -0.73
N ALA A 124 23.96 -10.35 -0.11
CA ALA A 124 22.55 -10.52 0.25
C ALA A 124 22.10 -9.62 1.40
N GLU A 125 23.02 -9.03 2.18
CA GLU A 125 22.67 -8.03 3.22
C GLU A 125 21.96 -6.77 2.66
N TYR A 126 22.08 -6.53 1.36
CA TYR A 126 21.43 -5.41 0.65
C TYR A 126 20.21 -5.81 -0.14
N TYR A 127 19.74 -7.06 -0.01
CA TYR A 127 18.54 -7.51 -0.72
C TYR A 127 17.28 -7.18 0.07
N PRO A 128 16.20 -6.77 -0.60
CA PRO A 128 14.94 -6.42 0.07
C PRO A 128 14.32 -7.63 0.77
N ALA A 129 13.49 -7.33 1.77
CA ALA A 129 12.93 -8.34 2.68
C ALA A 129 12.18 -9.47 1.97
N ASN A 130 11.46 -9.19 0.87
CA ASN A 130 10.71 -10.21 0.13
C ASN A 130 11.60 -11.32 -0.45
N TYR A 131 12.88 -11.07 -0.74
CA TYR A 131 13.81 -12.09 -1.19
C TYR A 131 14.15 -13.08 -0.06
N TRP A 132 14.37 -12.58 1.15
CA TRP A 132 14.59 -13.39 2.33
C TRP A 132 13.33 -14.11 2.78
N TYR A 133 12.18 -13.42 2.72
CA TYR A 133 10.87 -13.99 3.02
C TYR A 133 10.51 -15.14 2.07
N ALA A 134 10.91 -15.09 0.82
CA ALA A 134 10.70 -16.15 -0.17
C ALA A 134 11.34 -17.50 0.22
N LEU A 135 12.33 -17.50 1.11
CA LEU A 135 12.96 -18.71 1.64
C LEU A 135 12.09 -19.41 2.70
N LEU A 136 11.02 -18.80 3.20
CA LEU A 136 10.08 -19.48 4.11
C LEU A 136 9.48 -20.71 3.44
N GLU A 137 9.30 -21.78 4.21
CA GLU A 137 8.66 -23.03 3.77
C GLU A 137 7.31 -23.20 4.50
N PRO A 138 6.22 -22.68 3.93
CA PRO A 138 4.89 -22.87 4.48
C PRO A 138 4.54 -24.38 4.59
N PRO A 139 3.55 -24.77 5.41
CA PRO A 139 3.06 -26.13 5.43
C PRO A 139 2.70 -26.60 4.01
N ALA A 140 3.08 -27.82 3.67
CA ALA A 140 2.79 -28.39 2.36
C ALA A 140 1.26 -28.59 2.17
N LYS A 141 0.78 -28.58 0.92
CA LYS A 141 -0.65 -28.81 0.62
C LYS A 141 -1.21 -30.10 1.23
N THR A 142 -0.35 -31.12 1.37
CA THR A 142 -0.72 -32.42 1.98
C THR A 142 -0.89 -32.38 3.49
N GLU A 143 -0.47 -31.29 4.15
CA GLU A 143 -0.70 -31.10 5.59
C GLU A 143 -2.10 -30.55 5.91
N PHE A 144 -2.89 -30.21 4.90
CA PHE A 144 -4.24 -29.66 5.07
C PHE A 144 -5.34 -30.69 4.78
N PRO A 145 -6.50 -30.58 5.47
CA PRO A 145 -6.87 -29.59 6.48
C PRO A 145 -6.07 -29.75 7.77
N GLY A 146 -5.99 -28.66 8.56
CA GLY A 146 -5.37 -28.70 9.88
C GLY A 146 -6.05 -29.67 10.83
N THR A 147 -5.27 -30.28 11.73
CA THR A 147 -5.76 -31.28 12.68
C THR A 147 -5.59 -30.86 14.15
N GLY A 148 -5.20 -29.63 14.39
CA GLY A 148 -5.06 -29.04 15.72
C GLY A 148 -3.73 -29.35 16.42
N THR A 149 -3.63 -28.89 17.67
CA THR A 149 -2.39 -28.97 18.47
C THR A 149 -1.98 -30.41 18.79
N THR A 150 -2.93 -31.32 18.91
CA THR A 150 -2.67 -32.79 19.11
C THR A 150 -2.36 -33.54 17.82
N GLY A 151 -2.46 -32.86 16.67
CA GLY A 151 -2.18 -33.42 15.36
C GLY A 151 -0.96 -32.76 14.71
N ASN A 152 -1.17 -32.08 13.56
CA ASN A 152 -0.09 -31.46 12.79
C ASN A 152 0.26 -30.01 13.23
N GLY A 153 -0.37 -29.49 14.26
CA GLY A 153 -0.13 -28.15 14.79
C GLY A 153 -0.73 -27.01 13.97
N ILE A 154 -1.51 -27.34 12.92
CA ILE A 154 -2.28 -26.38 12.11
C ILE A 154 -3.71 -26.34 12.64
N ALA A 155 -4.28 -25.15 12.80
CA ALA A 155 -5.65 -25.00 13.28
C ALA A 155 -6.66 -25.69 12.33
N PRO A 156 -7.71 -26.34 12.85
CA PRO A 156 -8.71 -27.03 12.02
C PRO A 156 -9.50 -26.12 11.08
N THR A 157 -9.54 -24.82 11.37
CA THR A 157 -10.12 -23.78 10.51
C THR A 157 -9.31 -23.55 9.22
N MET A 158 -8.04 -23.93 9.21
CA MET A 158 -7.17 -23.85 8.05
C MET A 158 -7.42 -25.05 7.14
N THR A 159 -8.30 -24.89 6.18
CA THR A 159 -8.73 -25.98 5.29
C THR A 159 -7.84 -26.14 4.05
N SER A 160 -6.99 -25.15 3.75
CA SER A 160 -6.04 -25.19 2.63
C SER A 160 -4.75 -24.41 2.93
N GLN A 161 -3.70 -24.71 2.17
CA GLN A 161 -2.45 -23.93 2.21
C GLN A 161 -2.67 -22.44 1.90
N GLN A 162 -3.57 -22.13 0.95
CA GLN A 162 -3.84 -20.75 0.58
C GLN A 162 -4.49 -19.97 1.73
N ILE A 163 -5.47 -20.54 2.41
CA ILE A 163 -6.11 -19.92 3.58
C ILE A 163 -5.08 -19.68 4.68
N TRP A 164 -4.24 -20.68 4.97
CA TRP A 164 -3.17 -20.55 5.95
C TRP A 164 -2.18 -19.44 5.59
N LEU A 165 -1.75 -19.41 4.31
CA LEU A 165 -0.82 -18.39 3.81
C LEU A 165 -1.43 -16.99 3.84
N ALA A 166 -2.72 -16.86 3.52
CA ALA A 166 -3.45 -15.61 3.59
C ALA A 166 -3.46 -15.05 5.02
N HIS A 167 -3.79 -15.88 6.00
CA HIS A 167 -3.75 -15.48 7.41
C HIS A 167 -2.34 -15.11 7.88
N MET A 168 -1.33 -15.92 7.53
CA MET A 168 0.04 -15.67 7.94
C MET A 168 0.58 -14.37 7.34
N LYS A 169 0.40 -14.15 6.02
CA LYS A 169 0.84 -12.92 5.37
C LYS A 169 0.15 -11.70 5.99
N GLU A 170 -1.15 -11.76 6.16
CA GLU A 170 -1.90 -10.62 6.69
C GLU A 170 -1.49 -10.26 8.11
N ASN A 171 -1.39 -11.25 8.97
CA ASN A 171 -1.10 -11.02 10.38
C ASN A 171 0.36 -10.66 10.67
N CYS A 172 1.30 -11.01 9.79
CA CYS A 172 2.72 -10.74 10.01
C CYS A 172 3.21 -9.52 9.20
N LEU A 173 2.81 -9.44 7.91
CA LEU A 173 3.33 -8.42 6.99
C LEU A 173 2.63 -7.08 7.17
N TYR A 174 1.51 -7.05 7.91
CA TYR A 174 0.84 -5.81 8.29
C TYR A 174 1.75 -4.87 9.09
N CYS A 175 2.65 -5.41 9.93
CA CYS A 175 3.51 -4.64 10.80
C CYS A 175 5.00 -4.76 10.46
N HIS A 176 5.42 -5.84 9.77
CA HIS A 176 6.81 -6.16 9.55
C HIS A 176 7.13 -6.45 8.09
N GLN A 177 8.28 -5.97 7.64
CA GLN A 177 8.95 -6.53 6.48
C GLN A 177 9.67 -7.82 6.89
N ILE A 178 8.92 -8.94 7.05
CA ILE A 178 9.53 -10.23 7.41
C ILE A 178 10.58 -10.61 6.37
N GLY A 179 11.82 -10.73 6.78
CA GLY A 179 12.98 -10.94 5.93
C GLY A 179 13.96 -9.78 5.96
N ASP A 180 13.61 -8.63 6.56
CA ASP A 180 14.57 -7.60 6.93
C ASP A 180 15.53 -8.13 8.01
N LYS A 181 16.64 -7.46 8.25
CA LYS A 181 17.65 -7.89 9.21
C LYS A 181 17.09 -7.97 10.63
N ALA A 182 16.23 -7.03 10.99
CA ALA A 182 15.60 -6.99 12.31
C ALA A 182 14.71 -8.20 12.59
N THR A 183 14.13 -8.81 11.56
CA THR A 183 13.27 -10.01 11.70
C THR A 183 14.01 -11.32 11.47
N ARG A 184 15.04 -11.37 10.63
CA ARG A 184 15.77 -12.60 10.33
C ARG A 184 16.94 -12.89 11.29
N GLU A 185 17.52 -11.87 11.94
CA GLU A 185 18.62 -12.00 12.90
C GLU A 185 18.10 -11.91 14.34
N LEU A 186 17.96 -13.06 14.99
CA LEU A 186 17.39 -13.16 16.34
C LEU A 186 18.49 -13.22 17.41
N ALA A 187 19.37 -12.23 17.46
CA ALA A 187 20.53 -12.23 18.36
C ALA A 187 20.15 -12.32 19.86
N SER A 188 18.99 -11.80 20.27
CA SER A 188 18.56 -11.76 21.67
C SER A 188 17.78 -13.01 22.12
N THR A 189 17.10 -13.70 21.22
CA THR A 189 16.22 -14.83 21.58
C THR A 189 16.64 -16.17 20.98
N GLY A 190 17.57 -16.14 20.01
CA GLY A 190 17.96 -17.32 19.24
C GLY A 190 16.93 -17.72 18.18
N SER A 191 17.33 -18.67 17.32
CA SER A 191 16.54 -19.14 16.17
C SER A 191 15.60 -20.32 16.49
N SER A 192 15.64 -20.86 17.71
CA SER A 192 14.81 -22.01 18.12
C SER A 192 13.31 -21.69 18.12
N VAL A 193 12.48 -22.72 18.21
CA VAL A 193 11.03 -22.60 18.40
C VAL A 193 10.72 -21.76 19.64
N GLU A 194 11.44 -21.98 20.74
CA GLU A 194 11.32 -21.23 22.00
C GLU A 194 11.77 -19.79 21.82
N GLY A 195 12.85 -19.56 21.08
CA GLY A 195 13.33 -18.21 20.76
C GLY A 195 12.30 -17.40 19.96
N TRP A 196 11.69 -18.01 18.96
CA TRP A 196 10.58 -17.39 18.22
C TRP A 196 9.34 -17.20 19.06
N ALA A 197 8.99 -18.16 19.92
CA ALA A 197 7.88 -18.02 20.86
C ALA A 197 8.10 -16.85 21.82
N GLN A 198 9.34 -16.71 22.33
CA GLN A 198 9.71 -15.58 23.18
C GLN A 198 9.61 -14.25 22.43
N ARG A 199 10.13 -14.18 21.19
CA ARG A 199 10.10 -12.96 20.38
C ARG A 199 8.67 -12.46 20.14
N ILE A 200 7.76 -13.35 19.81
CA ILE A 200 6.34 -13.00 19.57
C ILE A 200 5.64 -12.51 20.85
N GLN A 201 6.15 -12.92 22.02
CA GLN A 201 5.66 -12.46 23.31
C GLN A 201 6.33 -11.19 23.81
N MET A 202 7.43 -10.75 23.19
CA MET A 202 8.14 -9.51 23.57
C MET A 202 7.32 -8.29 23.13
N ALA A 203 6.29 -7.96 23.93
CA ALA A 203 5.86 -6.57 23.98
C ALA A 203 6.97 -5.75 24.66
N ARG A 204 7.26 -4.57 24.19
CA ARG A 204 8.15 -3.66 24.89
C ARG A 204 7.58 -3.35 26.29
N GLY A 205 8.48 -3.25 27.27
CA GLY A 205 8.10 -3.09 28.66
C GLY A 205 7.35 -1.80 28.95
N PRO A 206 6.76 -1.69 30.15
CA PRO A 206 6.10 -0.48 30.59
C PRO A 206 7.09 0.69 30.58
N GLY A 207 6.80 1.74 29.84
CA GLY A 207 7.64 2.93 29.69
C GLY A 207 8.12 3.21 28.27
N ASP A 208 7.86 2.35 27.30
CA ASP A 208 8.09 2.68 25.89
C ASP A 208 6.98 3.63 25.43
N VAL A 209 7.27 4.92 25.47
CA VAL A 209 6.34 5.98 25.07
C VAL A 209 6.04 6.01 23.57
N THR A 210 6.82 5.27 22.75
CA THR A 210 6.62 5.26 21.29
C THR A 210 5.50 4.34 20.84
N VAL A 211 5.02 3.45 21.72
CA VAL A 211 3.97 2.49 21.40
C VAL A 211 2.85 2.47 22.46
N GLY A 212 2.97 3.23 23.55
CA GLY A 212 1.97 3.36 24.61
C GLY A 212 1.44 2.00 25.10
N ASN A 213 0.13 1.93 25.33
CA ASN A 213 -0.55 0.67 25.69
C ASN A 213 -0.68 -0.31 24.51
N PHE A 214 -0.50 0.15 23.26
CA PHE A 214 -0.55 -0.67 22.06
C PHE A 214 0.45 -1.84 22.09
N GLY A 215 1.62 -1.66 22.73
CA GLY A 215 2.60 -2.75 22.88
C GLY A 215 2.12 -3.93 23.71
N LYS A 216 1.23 -3.74 24.71
CA LYS A 216 0.65 -4.84 25.51
C LYS A 216 -0.41 -5.60 24.74
N ASP A 217 -1.27 -4.87 24.04
CA ASP A 217 -2.34 -5.45 23.23
C ASP A 217 -1.76 -6.14 22.00
N PHE A 218 -0.65 -5.63 21.44
CA PHE A 218 0.03 -6.20 20.29
C PHE A 218 0.54 -7.63 20.53
N SER A 219 1.12 -7.91 21.69
CA SER A 219 1.54 -9.26 22.04
C SER A 219 0.33 -10.21 22.11
N ALA A 220 -0.79 -9.77 22.67
CA ALA A 220 -2.03 -10.54 22.73
C ALA A 220 -2.61 -10.77 21.32
N ILE A 221 -2.62 -9.73 20.48
CA ILE A 221 -3.07 -9.83 19.08
C ILE A 221 -2.20 -10.82 18.32
N MET A 222 -0.87 -10.74 18.39
CA MET A 222 0.03 -11.65 17.71
C MET A 222 -0.12 -13.09 18.18
N GLN A 223 -0.30 -13.32 19.47
CA GLN A 223 -0.54 -14.66 19.99
C GLN A 223 -1.89 -15.23 19.52
N ASN A 224 -2.94 -14.42 19.52
CA ASN A 224 -4.26 -14.79 19.01
C ASN A 224 -4.19 -15.11 17.51
N ASN A 225 -3.53 -14.28 16.74
CA ASN A 225 -3.33 -14.50 15.31
C ASN A 225 -2.58 -15.81 15.03
N MET A 226 -1.49 -16.07 15.76
CA MET A 226 -0.77 -17.32 15.63
C MET A 226 -1.59 -18.54 16.07
N ALA A 227 -2.36 -18.43 17.15
CA ALA A 227 -3.27 -19.49 17.58
C ALA A 227 -4.32 -19.79 16.50
N HIS A 228 -4.79 -18.74 15.81
CA HIS A 228 -5.83 -18.86 14.79
C HIS A 228 -5.40 -19.72 13.59
N TYR A 229 -4.16 -19.62 13.14
CA TYR A 229 -3.67 -20.46 12.02
C TYR A 229 -2.81 -21.65 12.44
N GLY A 230 -2.51 -21.80 13.73
CA GLY A 230 -1.74 -22.91 14.27
C GLY A 230 -0.35 -22.51 14.72
N ARG A 231 -0.27 -22.04 15.96
CA ARG A 231 0.94 -21.49 16.59
C ARG A 231 2.14 -22.42 16.48
N GLU A 232 1.98 -23.70 16.79
CA GLU A 232 3.08 -24.66 16.82
C GLU A 232 3.72 -24.86 15.45
N ARG A 233 2.89 -25.01 14.40
CA ARG A 233 3.40 -25.19 13.04
C ARG A 233 4.03 -23.91 12.49
N GLY A 234 3.46 -22.74 12.82
CA GLY A 234 4.01 -21.43 12.47
C GLY A 234 5.39 -21.21 13.10
N LEU A 235 5.53 -21.46 14.40
CA LEU A 235 6.81 -21.31 15.10
C LEU A 235 7.90 -22.27 14.55
N LYS A 236 7.53 -23.51 14.23
CA LYS A 236 8.46 -24.46 13.58
C LYS A 236 8.93 -23.97 12.21
N MET A 237 8.03 -23.35 11.44
CA MET A 237 8.38 -22.77 10.14
C MET A 237 9.39 -21.64 10.29
N PHE A 238 9.12 -20.69 11.19
CA PHE A 238 10.04 -19.58 11.43
C PHE A 238 11.40 -20.02 12.00
N ALA A 239 11.40 -20.98 12.93
CA ALA A 239 12.62 -21.55 13.47
C ALA A 239 13.47 -22.20 12.37
N SER A 240 12.87 -23.08 11.55
CA SER A 240 13.56 -23.70 10.42
C SER A 240 14.11 -22.69 9.42
N TRP A 241 13.37 -21.63 9.15
CA TRP A 241 13.83 -20.53 8.28
C TRP A 241 15.07 -19.83 8.84
N SER A 242 15.04 -19.45 10.13
CA SER A 242 16.17 -18.80 10.79
C SER A 242 17.39 -19.70 10.88
N ASP A 243 17.20 -21.01 11.17
CA ASP A 243 18.30 -21.99 11.23
C ASP A 243 19.00 -22.14 9.88
N ARG A 244 18.23 -22.19 8.77
CA ARG A 244 18.79 -22.28 7.42
C ARG A 244 19.57 -21.01 7.04
N ILE A 245 19.06 -19.83 7.39
CA ILE A 245 19.77 -18.56 7.18
C ILE A 245 21.06 -18.52 8.01
N ALA A 246 21.01 -18.91 9.28
CA ALA A 246 22.19 -18.99 10.14
C ALA A 246 23.23 -19.99 9.60
N ALA A 247 22.77 -21.10 8.99
CA ALA A 247 23.63 -22.08 8.32
C ALA A 247 24.18 -21.58 6.95
N GLY A 248 23.81 -20.38 6.50
CA GLY A 248 24.35 -19.76 5.28
C GLY A 248 23.44 -19.80 4.05
N GLU A 249 22.16 -20.21 4.19
CA GLU A 249 21.21 -20.08 3.07
C GLU A 249 21.00 -18.60 2.74
N THR A 250 21.14 -18.25 1.46
CA THR A 250 20.96 -16.89 0.96
C THR A 250 19.97 -16.89 -0.21
N PRO A 251 19.17 -15.83 -0.37
CA PRO A 251 18.27 -15.73 -1.52
C PRO A 251 19.04 -15.49 -2.83
N ALA A 252 18.37 -15.77 -3.95
CA ALA A 252 18.88 -15.39 -5.27
C ALA A 252 19.04 -13.86 -5.36
N ALA A 253 20.06 -13.41 -6.10
CA ALA A 253 20.32 -11.98 -6.25
C ALA A 253 19.17 -11.28 -7.01
N PRO A 254 18.68 -10.16 -6.50
CA PRO A 254 17.75 -9.31 -7.25
C PRO A 254 18.41 -8.77 -8.53
N PRO A 255 17.63 -8.52 -9.59
CA PRO A 255 18.15 -7.78 -10.74
C PRO A 255 18.47 -6.34 -10.34
N ARG A 256 19.55 -5.79 -10.89
CA ARG A 256 19.85 -4.36 -10.76
C ARG A 256 18.82 -3.52 -11.53
N PRO A 257 18.55 -2.30 -11.10
CA PRO A 257 17.72 -1.36 -11.85
C PRO A 257 18.11 -1.26 -13.33
N SER A 258 17.11 -1.30 -14.20
CA SER A 258 17.26 -1.29 -15.66
C SER A 258 16.20 -0.43 -16.35
N GLY A 259 16.48 0.02 -17.57
CA GLY A 259 15.54 0.83 -18.33
C GLY A 259 15.02 2.03 -17.52
N ARG A 260 13.70 2.23 -17.45
CA ARG A 260 13.06 3.35 -16.74
C ARG A 260 13.35 3.38 -15.22
N GLU A 261 13.70 2.26 -14.61
CA GLU A 261 14.06 2.21 -13.20
C GLU A 261 15.32 3.04 -12.88
N ARG A 262 16.21 3.26 -13.87
CA ARG A 262 17.39 4.11 -13.70
C ARG A 262 17.13 5.59 -13.78
N ASP A 263 15.96 5.98 -14.27
CA ASP A 263 15.60 7.38 -14.41
C ASP A 263 15.05 7.98 -13.12
N VAL A 264 14.92 7.15 -12.06
CA VAL A 264 14.36 7.59 -10.79
C VAL A 264 15.26 8.58 -10.07
N VAL A 265 14.64 9.59 -9.48
CA VAL A 265 15.22 10.49 -8.49
C VAL A 265 14.37 10.35 -7.23
N LEU A 266 14.99 9.92 -6.14
CA LEU A 266 14.35 9.85 -4.84
C LEU A 266 14.87 10.98 -3.96
N THR A 267 13.96 11.61 -3.24
CA THR A 267 14.31 12.55 -2.18
C THR A 267 13.61 12.11 -0.91
N GLU A 268 14.37 11.93 0.17
CA GLU A 268 13.85 11.44 1.44
C GLU A 268 14.16 12.45 2.55
N TRP A 269 13.21 12.62 3.47
CA TRP A 269 13.36 13.46 4.66
C TRP A 269 12.84 12.73 5.89
N ASP A 270 13.49 12.94 7.03
CA ASP A 270 12.88 12.61 8.32
C ASP A 270 11.82 13.68 8.64
N TRP A 271 10.59 13.28 9.01
CA TRP A 271 9.51 14.25 9.18
C TRP A 271 8.64 14.11 10.42
N ALA A 272 8.45 12.90 10.91
CA ALA A 272 7.42 12.61 11.91
C ALA A 272 7.99 12.21 13.27
N GLY A 273 9.28 12.44 13.52
CA GLY A 273 9.91 11.96 14.73
C GLY A 273 9.77 10.44 14.87
N GLY A 274 9.36 9.98 16.05
CA GLY A 274 9.02 8.56 16.32
C GLY A 274 7.57 8.19 16.04
N ASN A 275 6.79 9.10 15.48
CA ASN A 275 5.36 8.93 15.25
C ASN A 275 5.08 7.91 14.13
N PHE A 276 4.00 7.19 14.28
CA PHE A 276 3.48 6.29 13.27
C PHE A 276 2.58 7.07 12.31
N VAL A 277 3.11 7.46 11.16
CA VAL A 277 2.31 8.02 10.08
C VAL A 277 1.85 6.89 9.19
N HIS A 278 0.54 6.74 9.03
CA HIS A 278 -0.06 5.65 8.26
C HIS A 278 -0.30 6.04 6.81
N ASP A 279 -0.74 7.26 6.58
CA ASP A 279 -1.08 7.80 5.26
C ASP A 279 -0.66 9.27 5.17
N GLU A 280 -0.33 9.71 3.97
CA GLU A 280 -0.01 11.08 3.64
C GLU A 280 -0.91 11.62 2.53
N ILE A 281 -0.98 12.94 2.42
CA ILE A 281 -1.66 13.66 1.34
C ILE A 281 -0.89 14.90 0.92
N THR A 282 -0.82 15.16 -0.37
CA THR A 282 -0.11 16.30 -0.94
C THR A 282 -1.01 17.21 -1.75
N THR A 283 -2.14 16.69 -2.25
CA THR A 283 -3.04 17.39 -3.17
C THR A 283 -4.46 16.82 -3.12
N ASP A 284 -5.35 17.38 -3.90
CA ASP A 284 -6.59 16.74 -4.32
C ASP A 284 -6.34 15.97 -5.63
N LYS A 285 -6.50 14.67 -5.61
CA LYS A 285 -6.29 13.80 -6.78
C LYS A 285 -7.01 14.30 -8.05
N ARG A 286 -8.18 14.91 -7.91
CA ARG A 286 -8.99 15.46 -9.01
C ARG A 286 -8.35 16.71 -9.62
N THR A 287 -7.57 17.44 -8.82
CA THR A 287 -6.90 18.69 -9.20
C THR A 287 -5.48 18.69 -8.63
N PRO A 288 -4.52 17.98 -9.28
CA PRO A 288 -3.20 17.68 -8.71
C PRO A 288 -2.30 18.92 -8.53
N THR A 289 -2.80 20.11 -8.80
CA THR A 289 -2.15 21.41 -8.55
C THR A 289 -2.70 22.11 -7.30
N VAL A 290 -3.75 21.61 -6.69
CA VAL A 290 -4.16 22.07 -5.35
C VAL A 290 -3.00 21.84 -4.40
N ASN A 291 -2.69 22.83 -3.57
CA ASN A 291 -1.55 22.81 -2.67
C ASN A 291 -0.17 22.68 -3.39
N ALA A 292 -0.06 23.14 -4.66
CA ALA A 292 1.19 23.15 -5.39
C ALA A 292 2.29 23.87 -4.59
N ASN A 293 3.44 23.22 -4.43
CA ASN A 293 4.55 23.68 -3.58
C ASN A 293 4.17 23.88 -2.10
N GLY A 294 3.04 23.40 -1.65
CA GLY A 294 2.61 23.46 -0.25
C GLY A 294 3.17 22.34 0.59
N PRO A 295 2.79 22.29 1.88
CA PRO A 295 3.17 21.19 2.78
C PRO A 295 2.63 19.83 2.35
N VAL A 296 3.27 18.78 2.85
CA VAL A 296 2.74 17.41 2.88
C VAL A 296 2.13 17.20 4.26
N TYR A 297 0.96 16.56 4.31
CA TYR A 297 0.26 16.25 5.55
C TYR A 297 0.19 14.75 5.75
N GLY A 298 0.35 14.28 6.98
CA GLY A 298 0.23 12.88 7.35
C GLY A 298 -0.48 12.71 8.68
N THR A 299 -1.11 11.58 8.89
CA THR A 299 -1.83 11.28 10.13
C THR A 299 -1.01 10.38 11.04
N ASP A 300 -0.74 10.83 12.25
CA ASP A 300 -0.20 9.98 13.31
C ASP A 300 -1.35 9.26 14.01
N ASP A 301 -1.55 8.01 13.61
CA ASP A 301 -2.64 7.16 14.06
C ASP A 301 -2.58 6.86 15.57
N LEU A 302 -1.38 6.84 16.16
CA LEU A 302 -1.20 6.47 17.56
C LEU A 302 -1.35 7.63 18.53
N ASN A 303 -0.85 8.83 18.19
CA ASN A 303 -0.77 9.94 19.12
C ASN A 303 -1.80 11.05 18.82
N GLY A 304 -2.51 10.96 17.71
CA GLY A 304 -3.57 11.93 17.35
C GLY A 304 -3.03 13.27 16.88
N HIS A 305 -1.96 13.26 16.11
CA HIS A 305 -1.38 14.45 15.51
C HIS A 305 -1.56 14.46 13.99
N LEU A 306 -1.76 15.66 13.44
CA LEU A 306 -1.54 15.92 12.03
C LEU A 306 -0.07 16.32 11.85
N VAL A 307 0.70 15.44 11.23
CA VAL A 307 2.11 15.70 10.88
C VAL A 307 2.15 16.55 9.60
N VAL A 308 3.01 17.57 9.60
CA VAL A 308 3.13 18.53 8.49
C VAL A 308 4.59 18.65 8.09
N PHE A 309 4.88 18.51 6.81
CA PHE A 309 6.23 18.72 6.27
C PHE A 309 6.23 19.79 5.20
N ASP A 310 7.04 20.83 5.36
CA ASP A 310 7.27 21.85 4.34
C ASP A 310 8.54 21.53 3.53
N PRO A 311 8.40 21.06 2.28
CA PRO A 311 9.54 20.71 1.44
C PRO A 311 10.37 21.92 0.97
N LYS A 312 9.86 23.14 1.05
CA LYS A 312 10.61 24.36 0.71
C LYS A 312 11.66 24.71 1.74
N THR A 313 11.32 24.50 3.00
CA THR A 313 12.18 24.84 4.14
C THR A 313 12.87 23.62 4.73
N ASN A 314 12.49 22.40 4.29
CA ASN A 314 12.88 21.10 4.86
C ASN A 314 12.54 21.03 6.36
N THR A 315 11.35 21.49 6.76
CA THR A 315 10.96 21.62 8.17
C THR A 315 9.74 20.76 8.47
N PRO A 316 9.85 19.77 9.40
CA PRO A 316 8.71 19.07 9.94
C PRO A 316 8.04 19.88 11.06
N SER A 317 6.75 19.69 11.25
CA SER A 317 5.96 20.22 12.36
C SER A 317 4.74 19.34 12.62
N GLU A 318 4.09 19.55 13.77
CA GLU A 318 2.91 18.80 14.19
C GLU A 318 1.79 19.75 14.57
N VAL A 319 0.55 19.31 14.39
CA VAL A 319 -0.66 20.01 14.84
C VAL A 319 -1.47 19.05 15.70
N ASP A 320 -1.66 19.43 16.97
CA ASP A 320 -2.47 18.64 17.90
C ASP A 320 -3.94 18.63 17.47
N ILE A 321 -4.55 17.44 17.49
CA ILE A 321 -5.98 17.29 17.26
C ILE A 321 -6.69 17.36 18.62
N PRO A 322 -7.55 18.36 18.85
CA PRO A 322 -8.18 18.58 20.15
C PRO A 322 -9.00 17.37 20.59
N GLY A 323 -8.80 16.95 21.84
CA GLY A 323 -9.56 15.84 22.45
C GLY A 323 -8.95 14.45 22.26
N LEU A 324 -8.18 14.21 21.18
CA LEU A 324 -7.71 12.86 20.86
C LEU A 324 -6.49 12.42 21.66
N ALA A 325 -5.47 13.23 21.77
CA ALA A 325 -4.25 12.89 22.52
C ALA A 325 -4.46 12.61 24.03
N LYS A 326 -5.61 12.98 24.58
CA LYS A 326 -5.93 12.83 26.02
C LYS A 326 -7.06 11.83 26.30
N ALA A 327 -7.90 11.53 25.34
CA ALA A 327 -9.10 10.71 25.53
C ALA A 327 -8.81 9.21 25.46
N HIS A 328 -7.79 8.82 24.70
CA HIS A 328 -7.54 7.40 24.39
C HIS A 328 -6.16 6.99 24.91
N ASN A 329 -6.16 6.15 25.93
CA ASN A 329 -4.93 5.54 26.45
C ASN A 329 -4.31 4.51 25.50
N ILE A 330 -4.79 4.36 24.23
CA ILE A 330 -4.44 3.20 23.42
C ILE A 330 -4.03 3.57 22.01
N ASP A 331 -4.75 4.47 21.33
CA ASP A 331 -4.48 4.92 19.99
C ASP A 331 -5.54 5.97 19.58
N ALA A 332 -5.13 6.98 18.88
CA ALA A 332 -6.01 8.09 18.56
C ALA A 332 -6.94 7.80 17.36
N GLY A 333 -6.56 6.84 16.53
CA GLY A 333 -7.39 6.38 15.42
C GLY A 333 -7.51 7.35 14.25
N ILE A 334 -6.68 8.39 14.18
CA ILE A 334 -6.67 9.32 13.06
C ILE A 334 -6.07 8.66 11.83
N HIS A 335 -6.81 8.72 10.73
CA HIS A 335 -6.47 7.95 9.55
C HIS A 335 -6.76 8.70 8.25
N ASN A 336 -6.10 8.29 7.18
CA ASN A 336 -6.33 8.62 5.79
C ASN A 336 -6.69 10.10 5.51
N PRO A 337 -5.72 11.02 5.43
CA PRO A 337 -5.98 12.44 5.14
C PRO A 337 -6.35 12.61 3.65
N MET A 338 -7.24 13.56 3.34
CA MET A 338 -7.56 13.98 2.00
C MET A 338 -7.61 15.50 1.90
N LEU A 339 -7.10 16.07 0.82
CA LEU A 339 -7.26 17.49 0.52
C LEU A 339 -8.50 17.74 -0.34
N ASP A 340 -9.28 18.76 0.03
CA ASP A 340 -10.35 19.25 -0.83
C ASP A 340 -9.84 20.33 -1.82
N GLN A 341 -10.72 20.74 -2.71
CA GLN A 341 -10.39 21.77 -3.72
C GLN A 341 -10.14 23.17 -3.13
N LYS A 342 -10.41 23.38 -1.84
CA LYS A 342 -10.10 24.60 -1.08
C LYS A 342 -8.75 24.50 -0.34
N GLY A 343 -8.09 23.34 -0.40
CA GLY A 343 -6.83 23.08 0.29
C GLY A 343 -6.99 22.76 1.78
N ARG A 344 -8.18 22.39 2.23
CA ARG A 344 -8.43 21.92 3.59
C ARG A 344 -8.15 20.43 3.70
N VAL A 345 -7.69 19.98 4.85
CA VAL A 345 -7.36 18.58 5.14
C VAL A 345 -8.54 17.93 5.88
N TRP A 346 -9.10 16.91 5.28
CA TRP A 346 -10.14 16.06 5.85
C TRP A 346 -9.53 14.74 6.27
N MET A 347 -9.83 14.28 7.47
CA MET A 347 -9.29 13.04 8.04
C MET A 347 -10.42 12.24 8.66
N SER A 348 -10.29 10.92 8.69
CA SER A 348 -11.16 10.07 9.47
C SER A 348 -10.62 9.93 10.90
N ASP A 349 -11.53 9.82 11.88
CA ASP A 349 -11.24 9.35 13.21
C ASP A 349 -12.04 8.07 13.45
N ILE A 350 -11.35 6.95 13.49
CA ILE A 350 -11.97 5.63 13.65
C ILE A 350 -12.37 5.32 15.08
N ARG A 351 -11.94 6.13 16.04
CA ARG A 351 -12.10 5.87 17.48
C ARG A 351 -12.68 7.00 18.29
N GLY A 352 -13.19 8.03 17.67
CA GLY A 352 -13.72 9.25 18.30
C GLY A 352 -14.32 9.07 19.69
N ASP A 353 -14.52 10.13 20.45
CA ASP A 353 -15.06 10.08 21.80
C ASP A 353 -16.31 9.19 21.88
N ALA A 354 -16.45 8.42 22.96
CA ALA A 354 -17.58 7.53 23.20
C ALA A 354 -18.94 8.26 23.29
N THR A 355 -19.08 9.33 22.54
CA THR A 355 -20.32 10.11 22.45
C THR A 355 -21.37 9.25 21.74
N PRO A 356 -22.56 9.06 22.30
CA PRO A 356 -23.65 8.37 21.61
C PRO A 356 -23.92 9.05 20.26
N ASN A 357 -24.24 8.25 19.24
CA ASN A 357 -24.68 8.79 17.95
C ASN A 357 -25.80 9.81 18.15
N ALA A 358 -25.77 10.85 17.34
CA ALA A 358 -26.85 11.83 17.33
C ALA A 358 -28.20 11.15 17.01
N ASP A 359 -29.29 11.65 17.57
CA ASP A 359 -30.62 11.06 17.41
C ASP A 359 -31.05 10.81 15.97
N PHE A 360 -30.60 11.65 15.03
CA PHE A 360 -30.96 11.47 13.62
C PHE A 360 -30.34 10.20 13.00
N CYS A 361 -29.35 9.59 13.62
CA CYS A 361 -28.73 8.34 13.14
C CYS A 361 -29.66 7.13 13.33
N THR A 362 -30.54 7.19 14.34
CA THR A 362 -31.42 6.08 14.72
C THR A 362 -32.90 6.40 14.54
N ASP A 363 -33.28 7.68 14.59
CA ASP A 363 -34.68 8.14 14.52
C ASP A 363 -35.13 8.34 13.06
N GLY A 364 -35.85 7.38 12.52
CA GLY A 364 -36.40 7.43 11.17
C GLY A 364 -37.43 8.57 10.92
N THR A 365 -37.83 9.32 11.95
CA THR A 365 -38.64 10.55 11.77
C THR A 365 -37.77 11.76 11.48
N LYS A 366 -36.48 11.70 11.81
CA LYS A 366 -35.50 12.77 11.62
C LYS A 366 -34.61 12.56 10.38
N SER A 367 -34.45 11.34 9.95
CA SER A 367 -33.62 11.00 8.78
C SER A 367 -34.26 9.92 7.92
N LYS A 368 -34.35 10.16 6.61
CA LYS A 368 -34.79 9.15 5.63
C LYS A 368 -33.84 7.95 5.61
N TYR A 369 -32.56 8.16 5.88
CA TYR A 369 -31.55 7.10 5.95
C TYR A 369 -31.79 6.21 7.17
N ALA A 370 -32.00 6.79 8.35
CA ALA A 370 -32.33 6.05 9.55
C ALA A 370 -33.68 5.33 9.45
N LYS A 371 -34.65 5.88 8.69
CA LYS A 371 -35.94 5.21 8.42
C LYS A 371 -35.73 3.88 7.71
N LEU A 372 -34.83 3.80 6.72
CA LEU A 372 -34.51 2.56 6.02
C LEU A 372 -33.53 1.69 6.84
N PHE A 373 -32.44 2.28 7.30
CA PHE A 373 -31.38 1.59 7.99
C PHE A 373 -30.76 2.45 9.10
N PRO A 374 -31.31 2.38 10.33
CA PRO A 374 -30.73 3.07 11.48
C PRO A 374 -29.34 2.52 11.77
N THR A 375 -28.39 3.42 12.08
CA THR A 375 -27.03 3.07 12.42
C THR A 375 -26.81 3.28 13.90
N GLU A 376 -26.36 2.25 14.60
CA GLU A 376 -25.96 2.33 16.00
C GLU A 376 -24.46 2.14 16.08
N SER A 377 -23.74 3.16 16.50
CA SER A 377 -22.34 3.02 16.89
C SER A 377 -22.23 3.18 18.40
N LYS A 378 -21.56 2.26 19.04
CA LYS A 378 -21.27 2.35 20.48
C LYS A 378 -20.05 3.24 20.75
N GLN A 379 -19.26 3.52 19.73
CA GLN A 379 -18.10 4.40 19.76
C GLN A 379 -18.44 5.60 18.89
N GLY A 380 -18.24 6.81 19.40
CA GLY A 380 -18.33 8.01 18.59
C GLY A 380 -17.37 7.87 17.40
N ARG A 381 -17.85 8.28 16.23
CA ARG A 381 -17.06 8.31 15.01
C ARG A 381 -17.13 9.71 14.46
N GLU A 382 -16.02 10.22 13.99
CA GLU A 382 -15.89 11.62 13.66
C GLU A 382 -15.09 11.79 12.37
N ILE A 383 -15.32 12.93 11.75
CA ILE A 383 -14.47 13.48 10.71
C ILE A 383 -13.72 14.63 11.34
N VAL A 384 -12.42 14.70 11.09
CA VAL A 384 -11.59 15.83 11.47
C VAL A 384 -11.35 16.69 10.25
N LEU A 385 -11.71 17.96 10.31
CA LEU A 385 -11.48 18.95 9.27
C LEU A 385 -10.47 19.99 9.76
N TYR A 386 -9.32 20.10 9.11
CA TYR A 386 -8.32 21.12 9.36
C TYR A 386 -8.21 22.11 8.21
N ASP A 387 -8.31 23.39 8.51
CA ASP A 387 -8.09 24.47 7.56
C ASP A 387 -6.69 25.10 7.79
N PRO A 388 -5.72 24.83 6.91
CA PRO A 388 -4.36 25.38 7.06
C PRO A 388 -4.29 26.91 6.97
N ALA A 389 -5.23 27.55 6.28
CA ALA A 389 -5.24 29.00 6.12
C ALA A 389 -5.65 29.74 7.40
N THR A 390 -6.59 29.17 8.15
CA THR A 390 -7.10 29.73 9.43
C THR A 390 -6.52 29.05 10.66
N LYS A 391 -5.86 27.89 10.49
CA LYS A 391 -5.38 26.98 11.53
C LYS A 391 -6.51 26.50 12.46
N LYS A 392 -7.73 26.45 11.95
CA LYS A 392 -8.89 25.95 12.70
C LYS A 392 -9.06 24.46 12.43
N MET A 393 -9.55 23.76 13.44
CA MET A 393 -9.90 22.36 13.38
C MET A 393 -11.35 22.19 13.84
N GLU A 394 -12.11 21.35 13.11
CA GLU A 394 -13.51 21.02 13.42
C GLU A 394 -13.61 19.49 13.55
N LEU A 395 -14.35 19.02 14.56
CA LEU A 395 -14.72 17.62 14.75
C LEU A 395 -16.19 17.47 14.36
N ILE A 396 -16.49 16.58 13.44
CA ILE A 396 -17.82 16.37 12.87
C ILE A 396 -18.28 14.96 13.21
N PRO A 397 -19.24 14.78 14.14
CA PRO A 397 -19.76 13.46 14.48
C PRO A 397 -20.50 12.84 13.30
N THR A 398 -20.36 11.52 13.10
CA THR A 398 -20.98 10.81 11.99
C THR A 398 -21.90 9.67 12.43
N CYS A 399 -22.89 9.35 11.58
CA CYS A 399 -23.76 8.20 11.76
C CYS A 399 -23.17 6.87 11.27
N PHE A 400 -21.98 6.87 10.69
CA PHE A 400 -21.34 5.72 10.04
C PHE A 400 -19.86 5.62 10.42
N GLY A 401 -19.26 4.47 10.12
CA GLY A 401 -17.84 4.25 10.30
C GLY A 401 -16.99 5.12 9.39
N THR A 402 -15.91 5.66 9.94
CA THR A 402 -14.95 6.49 9.23
C THR A 402 -13.58 5.85 9.32
N HIS A 403 -13.08 5.30 8.21
CA HIS A 403 -11.74 4.71 8.15
C HIS A 403 -10.97 5.27 6.94
N HIS A 404 -11.24 4.77 5.71
CA HIS A 404 -10.72 5.43 4.51
C HIS A 404 -11.77 6.35 3.91
N LEU A 405 -11.31 7.40 3.23
CA LEU A 405 -12.17 8.40 2.62
C LEU A 405 -11.69 8.76 1.22
N GLN A 406 -12.63 9.20 0.38
CA GLN A 406 -12.32 9.64 -0.98
C GLN A 406 -13.37 10.64 -1.47
N PHE A 407 -12.91 11.74 -2.06
CA PHE A 407 -13.78 12.70 -2.72
C PHE A 407 -14.34 12.17 -4.04
N SER A 408 -15.64 12.40 -4.25
CA SER A 408 -16.30 12.17 -5.52
C SER A 408 -15.94 13.23 -6.55
N TRP A 409 -16.13 12.89 -7.83
CA TRP A 409 -15.99 13.81 -8.96
C TRP A 409 -17.25 14.62 -9.21
N ASP A 410 -18.22 14.63 -8.29
CA ASP A 410 -19.45 15.37 -8.41
C ASP A 410 -19.26 16.89 -8.13
N LYS A 411 -20.31 17.66 -8.44
CA LYS A 411 -20.31 19.12 -8.25
C LYS A 411 -20.50 19.58 -6.79
N ASP A 412 -20.92 18.67 -5.94
CA ASP A 412 -21.24 18.92 -4.52
C ASP A 412 -20.05 18.59 -3.61
N ASN A 413 -18.95 18.07 -4.21
CA ASN A 413 -17.72 17.72 -3.53
C ASN A 413 -17.97 16.72 -2.39
N THR A 414 -18.77 15.68 -2.68
CA THR A 414 -19.17 14.67 -1.71
C THR A 414 -17.96 13.84 -1.29
N LEU A 415 -17.78 13.67 0.02
CA LEU A 415 -16.71 12.85 0.63
C LEU A 415 -17.32 11.56 1.14
N TYR A 416 -16.91 10.43 0.59
CA TYR A 416 -17.35 9.09 0.97
C TYR A 416 -16.39 8.43 1.94
N PHE A 417 -16.92 7.52 2.79
CA PHE A 417 -16.19 6.82 3.85
C PHE A 417 -16.42 5.31 3.80
N SER A 418 -15.36 4.55 4.06
CA SER A 418 -15.41 3.13 4.38
C SER A 418 -15.20 2.91 5.89
N GLY A 419 -15.03 1.65 6.31
CA GLY A 419 -14.75 1.28 7.70
C GLY A 419 -15.94 0.73 8.46
N ASP A 420 -17.14 0.82 7.91
CA ASP A 420 -18.32 0.17 8.48
C ASP A 420 -18.59 -1.18 7.79
N THR A 421 -19.11 -2.12 8.53
CA THR A 421 -19.51 -3.44 8.00
C THR A 421 -20.90 -3.44 7.40
N ASN A 422 -21.67 -2.37 7.62
CA ASN A 422 -23.10 -2.33 7.36
C ASN A 422 -23.49 -1.31 6.30
N VAL A 423 -22.77 -0.20 6.21
CA VAL A 423 -23.09 0.92 5.34
C VAL A 423 -21.85 1.53 4.69
N ILE A 424 -22.05 2.23 3.58
CA ILE A 424 -21.11 3.21 3.04
C ILE A 424 -21.74 4.57 3.30
N GLY A 425 -21.03 5.42 4.05
CA GLY A 425 -21.47 6.75 4.41
C GLY A 425 -20.81 7.85 3.60
N TRP A 426 -21.36 9.06 3.67
CA TRP A 426 -20.79 10.26 3.06
C TRP A 426 -21.24 11.53 3.75
N ILE A 427 -20.47 12.59 3.51
CA ILE A 427 -20.84 13.96 3.81
C ILE A 427 -20.84 14.80 2.52
N ASP A 428 -21.91 15.55 2.26
CA ASP A 428 -21.94 16.62 1.27
C ASP A 428 -21.20 17.83 1.85
N THR A 429 -19.96 18.06 1.43
CA THR A 429 -19.11 19.11 2.01
C THR A 429 -19.59 20.51 1.70
N LYS A 430 -20.39 20.69 0.63
CA LYS A 430 -21.02 21.97 0.32
C LYS A 430 -22.17 22.27 1.26
N VAL A 431 -23.03 21.29 1.52
CA VAL A 431 -24.11 21.43 2.52
C VAL A 431 -23.52 21.64 3.91
N TRP A 432 -22.43 20.96 4.24
CA TRP A 432 -21.69 21.20 5.49
C TRP A 432 -21.22 22.64 5.59
N ASP A 433 -20.55 23.15 4.58
CA ASP A 433 -20.04 24.54 4.55
C ASP A 433 -21.16 25.60 4.67
N GLU A 434 -22.34 25.30 4.15
CA GLU A 434 -23.51 26.21 4.21
C GLU A 434 -24.26 26.14 5.54
N THR A 435 -24.28 24.97 6.19
CA THR A 435 -25.21 24.74 7.30
C THR A 435 -24.56 24.36 8.63
N HIS A 436 -23.36 23.76 8.61
CA HIS A 436 -22.73 23.11 9.75
C HIS A 436 -23.68 22.15 10.50
N ASP A 437 -24.57 21.49 9.76
CA ASP A 437 -25.61 20.60 10.28
C ASP A 437 -25.40 19.18 9.71
N PRO A 438 -24.84 18.23 10.49
CA PRO A 438 -24.57 16.88 10.00
C PRO A 438 -25.84 16.15 9.56
N ALA A 439 -26.99 16.42 10.19
CA ALA A 439 -28.26 15.80 9.80
C ALA A 439 -28.70 16.17 8.37
N LYS A 440 -28.21 17.30 7.84
CA LYS A 440 -28.45 17.71 6.45
C LYS A 440 -27.37 17.28 5.49
N ALA A 441 -26.13 17.23 5.96
CA ALA A 441 -24.98 16.97 5.13
C ALA A 441 -24.70 15.47 4.94
N GLU A 442 -25.10 14.62 5.89
CA GLU A 442 -24.78 13.20 5.89
C GLU A 442 -25.82 12.33 5.19
N GLY A 443 -25.32 11.21 4.64
CA GLY A 443 -26.14 10.12 4.13
C GLY A 443 -25.40 8.80 4.13
N TRP A 444 -26.14 7.70 3.96
CA TRP A 444 -25.54 6.36 3.89
C TRP A 444 -26.40 5.37 3.10
N CYS A 445 -25.75 4.35 2.54
CA CYS A 445 -26.36 3.22 1.87
C CYS A 445 -26.03 1.92 2.61
N PRO A 446 -27.03 1.06 2.90
CA PRO A 446 -26.75 -0.27 3.41
C PRO A 446 -26.11 -1.17 2.33
N LEU A 447 -25.31 -2.13 2.78
CA LEU A 447 -24.62 -3.08 1.90
C LEU A 447 -25.52 -4.29 1.57
N VAL A 448 -26.38 -4.14 0.57
CA VAL A 448 -27.36 -5.16 0.17
C VAL A 448 -27.25 -5.44 -1.33
N LEU A 449 -27.00 -6.71 -1.67
CA LEU A 449 -26.96 -7.20 -3.05
C LEU A 449 -28.39 -7.47 -3.54
N ASP A 450 -28.73 -7.00 -4.71
CA ASP A 450 -29.95 -7.39 -5.42
C ASP A 450 -29.84 -8.83 -5.91
N THR A 451 -30.03 -9.78 -4.99
CA THR A 451 -30.07 -11.20 -5.30
C THR A 451 -31.48 -11.69 -5.67
N SER A 452 -32.49 -10.85 -5.48
CA SER A 452 -33.84 -11.06 -6.04
C SER A 452 -33.85 -10.91 -7.57
N GLY A 453 -32.99 -10.02 -8.10
CA GLY A 453 -32.81 -9.78 -9.53
C GLY A 453 -33.88 -8.86 -10.14
N ASP A 454 -34.58 -8.07 -9.32
CA ASP A 454 -35.61 -7.14 -9.77
C ASP A 454 -35.05 -5.74 -10.12
N GLY A 455 -33.74 -5.52 -9.94
CA GLY A 455 -33.02 -4.27 -10.22
C GLY A 455 -33.16 -3.23 -9.13
N LYS A 456 -33.63 -3.61 -7.93
CA LYS A 456 -33.84 -2.72 -6.80
C LYS A 456 -33.44 -3.37 -5.49
N MET A 457 -33.04 -2.59 -4.53
CA MET A 457 -32.85 -3.05 -3.16
C MET A 457 -34.21 -3.16 -2.47
N THR A 458 -34.50 -4.33 -1.91
CA THR A 458 -35.71 -4.54 -1.08
C THR A 458 -35.72 -3.59 0.10
N GLN A 459 -36.79 -2.77 0.23
CA GLN A 459 -36.86 -1.72 1.27
C GLN A 459 -37.24 -2.28 2.66
N ASP A 460 -37.84 -3.45 2.71
CA ASP A 460 -38.08 -4.17 3.97
C ASP A 460 -36.84 -4.93 4.42
N ARG A 461 -36.07 -4.35 5.35
CA ARG A 461 -34.84 -4.94 5.88
C ARG A 461 -35.03 -6.29 6.57
N THR A 462 -36.25 -6.60 7.03
CA THR A 462 -36.55 -7.89 7.68
C THR A 462 -36.61 -9.03 6.66
N ALA A 463 -36.75 -8.69 5.36
CA ALA A 463 -36.74 -9.65 4.26
C ALA A 463 -35.33 -9.95 3.74
N TRP A 464 -34.28 -9.27 4.20
CA TRP A 464 -32.94 -9.51 3.73
C TRP A 464 -32.36 -10.81 4.29
N ILE A 465 -31.69 -11.57 3.44
CA ILE A 465 -30.88 -12.73 3.86
C ILE A 465 -29.64 -12.18 4.59
N GLN A 466 -29.48 -12.59 5.84
CA GLN A 466 -28.31 -12.21 6.62
C GLN A 466 -27.10 -13.06 6.22
N PRO A 467 -25.90 -12.47 6.11
CA PRO A 467 -24.70 -13.26 5.83
C PRO A 467 -24.43 -14.23 6.99
N LYS A 468 -23.99 -15.45 6.65
CA LYS A 468 -23.40 -16.33 7.64
C LYS A 468 -22.08 -15.70 8.08
N THR A 469 -21.97 -15.30 9.34
CA THR A 469 -20.76 -14.74 9.91
C THR A 469 -19.69 -15.84 9.97
N PRO A 470 -18.64 -15.84 9.15
CA PRO A 470 -17.41 -16.56 9.48
C PRO A 470 -16.83 -15.86 10.72
N GLY A 471 -16.33 -16.60 11.69
CA GLY A 471 -15.72 -16.01 12.89
C GLY A 471 -14.70 -14.93 12.46
N ALA A 472 -14.99 -13.70 12.75
CA ALA A 472 -14.10 -12.59 12.47
C ALA A 472 -12.87 -12.69 13.38
N THR A 473 -11.68 -12.60 12.82
CA THR A 473 -10.41 -12.65 13.54
C THR A 473 -9.47 -11.60 12.96
N GLY A 474 -8.65 -11.02 13.82
CA GLY A 474 -7.73 -9.95 13.43
C GLY A 474 -8.29 -8.55 13.68
N GLU A 475 -7.69 -7.53 13.09
CA GLU A 475 -8.04 -6.11 13.23
C GLU A 475 -9.53 -5.85 12.95
N GLY A 476 -10.10 -6.48 11.93
CA GLY A 476 -11.51 -6.40 11.61
C GLY A 476 -12.46 -7.05 12.65
N ALA A 477 -11.95 -7.79 13.63
CA ALA A 477 -12.76 -8.36 14.70
C ALA A 477 -12.94 -7.39 15.88
N THR A 478 -11.99 -6.49 16.08
CA THR A 478 -12.05 -5.46 17.14
C THR A 478 -12.77 -4.19 16.67
N GLU A 479 -12.72 -3.91 15.37
CA GLU A 479 -13.35 -2.75 14.75
C GLU A 479 -14.70 -3.07 14.08
N GLY A 480 -15.01 -4.35 13.87
CA GLY A 480 -16.29 -4.78 13.32
C GLY A 480 -17.46 -4.42 14.26
N GLY A 481 -18.19 -3.37 13.91
CA GLY A 481 -19.41 -3.00 14.60
C GLY A 481 -20.27 -4.24 14.86
N GLN A 482 -20.73 -4.41 16.08
CA GLN A 482 -21.61 -5.51 16.45
C GLN A 482 -22.82 -5.47 15.53
N ASP A 483 -23.06 -6.55 14.80
CA ASP A 483 -24.29 -6.73 14.04
C ASP A 483 -25.48 -6.34 14.92
N ALA A 484 -26.18 -5.27 14.54
CA ALA A 484 -27.46 -4.97 15.13
C ALA A 484 -28.31 -6.25 14.96
N LYS A 485 -28.63 -6.92 16.06
CA LYS A 485 -29.50 -8.10 16.03
C LYS A 485 -30.79 -7.69 15.37
N VAL A 486 -30.98 -8.10 14.13
CA VAL A 486 -32.29 -8.03 13.48
C VAL A 486 -33.13 -9.15 14.09
N GLU A 487 -33.79 -8.85 15.21
CA GLU A 487 -34.77 -9.79 15.78
C GLU A 487 -35.94 -9.93 14.82
N GLY A 488 -36.24 -11.17 14.45
CA GLY A 488 -37.44 -11.56 13.75
C GLY A 488 -37.34 -11.58 12.23
N ALA A 489 -36.48 -12.46 11.68
CA ALA A 489 -36.58 -12.80 10.26
C ALA A 489 -37.95 -13.44 9.97
N ALA A 490 -38.86 -12.67 9.37
CA ALA A 490 -40.09 -13.22 8.83
C ALA A 490 -39.75 -14.24 7.74
N LYS A 491 -40.37 -15.41 7.76
CA LYS A 491 -40.30 -16.37 6.66
C LYS A 491 -41.03 -15.81 5.47
N THR A 492 -40.29 -15.10 4.60
CA THR A 492 -40.83 -14.59 3.35
C THR A 492 -40.75 -15.67 2.27
N THR A 493 -41.80 -15.86 1.51
CA THR A 493 -41.87 -16.78 0.38
C THR A 493 -41.63 -15.99 -0.91
N GLY A 494 -40.40 -15.82 -1.31
CA GLY A 494 -40.04 -15.09 -2.55
C GLY A 494 -38.53 -14.87 -2.70
N PRO A 495 -38.07 -14.37 -3.84
CA PRO A 495 -36.69 -13.96 -4.02
C PRO A 495 -36.33 -12.88 -2.98
N GLN A 496 -35.18 -13.04 -2.35
CA GLN A 496 -34.72 -12.16 -1.28
C GLN A 496 -33.37 -11.56 -1.64
N ASP A 497 -33.16 -10.31 -1.24
CA ASP A 497 -31.86 -9.67 -1.33
C ASP A 497 -30.94 -10.14 -0.20
N THR A 498 -29.66 -10.12 -0.47
CA THR A 498 -28.65 -10.64 0.46
C THR A 498 -27.79 -9.49 0.98
N ARG A 499 -27.75 -9.32 2.31
CA ARG A 499 -26.77 -8.46 2.95
C ARG A 499 -25.36 -9.03 2.80
N ILE A 500 -24.39 -8.12 2.59
CA ILE A 500 -22.99 -8.45 2.77
C ILE A 500 -22.48 -7.73 4.01
N ASN A 501 -21.59 -8.40 4.74
CA ASN A 501 -20.81 -7.83 5.80
C ASN A 501 -19.32 -8.09 5.53
N GLY A 502 -18.49 -7.44 6.26
CA GLY A 502 -17.05 -7.55 6.19
C GLY A 502 -16.43 -6.17 6.35
N PHE A 503 -15.19 -6.15 6.77
CA PHE A 503 -14.48 -4.89 6.95
C PHE A 503 -14.22 -4.25 5.57
N LEU A 504 -14.70 -3.04 5.39
CA LEU A 504 -14.50 -2.24 4.18
C LEU A 504 -13.27 -1.36 4.39
N TYR A 505 -12.29 -1.50 3.48
CA TYR A 505 -11.00 -0.85 3.60
C TYR A 505 -10.83 0.28 2.58
N ALA A 506 -9.72 0.31 1.84
CA ALA A 506 -9.43 1.36 0.88
C ALA A 506 -10.52 1.50 -0.18
N MET A 507 -10.70 2.71 -0.65
CA MET A 507 -11.73 3.05 -1.62
C MET A 507 -11.20 3.91 -2.77
N GLY A 508 -11.84 3.76 -3.93
CA GLY A 508 -11.67 4.62 -5.09
C GLY A 508 -13.01 4.98 -5.69
N ILE A 509 -13.10 6.14 -6.32
CA ILE A 509 -14.33 6.59 -6.99
C ILE A 509 -14.09 6.71 -8.48
N SER A 510 -14.97 6.11 -9.25
CA SER A 510 -14.90 6.13 -10.70
C SER A 510 -15.19 7.53 -11.26
N PRO A 511 -14.26 8.17 -11.97
CA PRO A 511 -14.54 9.44 -12.62
C PRO A 511 -15.57 9.32 -13.75
N LYS A 512 -15.78 8.09 -14.25
CA LYS A 512 -16.65 7.80 -15.38
C LYS A 512 -18.15 7.82 -15.01
N ASP A 513 -18.50 7.22 -13.87
CA ASP A 513 -19.90 7.00 -13.49
C ASP A 513 -20.19 7.31 -12.01
N GLN A 514 -19.24 7.88 -11.29
CA GLN A 514 -19.32 8.26 -9.88
C GLN A 514 -19.62 7.08 -8.94
N SER A 515 -19.45 5.83 -9.41
CA SER A 515 -19.58 4.67 -8.55
C SER A 515 -18.42 4.58 -7.57
N ILE A 516 -18.72 4.16 -6.35
CA ILE A 516 -17.78 3.98 -5.26
C ILE A 516 -17.32 2.52 -5.26
N TRP A 517 -16.02 2.30 -5.25
CA TRP A 517 -15.40 0.98 -5.24
C TRP A 517 -14.58 0.81 -3.98
N ILE A 518 -14.79 -0.27 -3.27
CA ILE A 518 -14.17 -0.49 -1.96
C ILE A 518 -13.62 -1.92 -1.88
N ALA A 519 -12.44 -2.05 -1.34
CA ALA A 519 -11.88 -3.34 -1.01
C ALA A 519 -12.59 -3.91 0.22
N LYS A 520 -13.33 -5.01 0.03
CA LYS A 520 -13.81 -5.82 1.14
C LYS A 520 -12.64 -6.67 1.61
N TYR A 521 -12.02 -6.18 2.65
CA TYR A 521 -10.90 -6.83 3.28
C TYR A 521 -11.35 -8.07 4.06
N SER A 522 -10.57 -9.11 3.97
CA SER A 522 -10.70 -10.28 4.83
C SER A 522 -9.34 -10.91 4.98
N PRO A 523 -8.85 -11.13 6.19
CA PRO A 523 -7.66 -11.96 6.42
C PRO A 523 -7.92 -13.41 5.97
N ALA A 524 -9.20 -13.82 5.92
CA ALA A 524 -9.62 -15.08 5.30
C ALA A 524 -9.93 -14.87 3.81
N VAL A 525 -9.86 -15.94 3.04
CA VAL A 525 -10.36 -16.00 1.67
C VAL A 525 -11.85 -16.36 1.69
N PRO A 526 -12.70 -15.68 0.88
CA PRO A 526 -12.39 -14.70 -0.14
C PRO A 526 -12.40 -13.25 0.36
N SER A 527 -11.56 -12.39 -0.25
CA SER A 527 -11.72 -10.95 -0.27
C SER A 527 -12.27 -10.51 -1.63
N GLY A 528 -12.75 -9.27 -1.80
CA GLY A 528 -13.31 -8.86 -3.08
C GLY A 528 -13.60 -7.36 -3.19
N LEU A 529 -14.09 -6.95 -4.35
CA LEU A 529 -14.51 -5.58 -4.64
C LEU A 529 -16.00 -5.41 -4.33
N VAL A 530 -16.33 -4.43 -3.54
CA VAL A 530 -17.69 -3.91 -3.40
C VAL A 530 -17.82 -2.66 -4.29
N ARG A 531 -18.83 -2.63 -5.14
CA ARG A 531 -19.21 -1.45 -5.91
C ARG A 531 -20.54 -0.94 -5.38
N MET A 532 -20.62 0.35 -5.06
CA MET A 532 -21.86 1.00 -4.65
C MET A 532 -22.17 2.18 -5.56
N SER A 533 -23.43 2.35 -5.87
CA SER A 533 -23.96 3.57 -6.47
C SER A 533 -25.14 4.07 -5.64
N PRO A 534 -25.12 5.33 -5.16
CA PRO A 534 -26.25 5.87 -4.39
C PRO A 534 -27.48 6.13 -5.25
N GLY A 535 -27.31 6.24 -6.57
CA GLY A 535 -28.39 6.58 -7.49
C GLY A 535 -28.86 8.03 -7.33
N LYS A 536 -30.10 8.30 -7.77
CA LYS A 536 -30.63 9.68 -7.80
C LYS A 536 -31.32 10.12 -6.51
N ASN A 537 -31.80 9.17 -5.74
CA ASN A 537 -32.55 9.41 -4.50
C ASN A 537 -32.15 8.39 -3.42
N PRO A 538 -30.93 8.47 -2.85
CA PRO A 538 -30.55 7.58 -1.76
C PRO A 538 -31.38 7.87 -0.49
N PRO A 539 -31.66 6.87 0.36
CA PRO A 539 -31.14 5.49 0.29
C PRO A 539 -31.94 4.54 -0.61
N GLU A 540 -33.12 4.93 -1.12
CA GLU A 540 -34.01 4.04 -1.85
C GLU A 540 -33.44 3.55 -3.19
N THR A 541 -32.54 4.34 -3.80
CA THR A 541 -31.91 4.03 -5.10
C THR A 541 -30.51 3.44 -4.99
N CYS A 542 -30.05 3.16 -3.78
CA CYS A 542 -28.75 2.51 -3.56
C CYS A 542 -28.70 1.16 -4.27
N SER A 543 -27.60 0.90 -4.95
CA SER A 543 -27.32 -0.41 -5.54
C SER A 543 -25.91 -0.85 -5.17
N VAL A 544 -25.76 -2.13 -4.84
CA VAL A 544 -24.49 -2.73 -4.40
C VAL A 544 -24.21 -3.98 -5.22
N GLU A 545 -22.97 -4.11 -5.64
CA GLU A 545 -22.45 -5.28 -6.36
C GLU A 545 -21.20 -5.80 -5.61
N TYR A 546 -20.92 -7.09 -5.73
CA TYR A 546 -19.74 -7.71 -5.10
C TYR A 546 -19.04 -8.66 -6.05
N TYR A 547 -17.70 -8.59 -6.13
CA TYR A 547 -16.88 -9.34 -7.06
C TYR A 547 -15.63 -9.91 -6.39
N GLU A 548 -15.51 -11.20 -6.33
CA GLU A 548 -14.36 -11.94 -5.80
C GLU A 548 -13.37 -12.30 -6.90
N PRO A 549 -12.06 -12.46 -6.59
CA PRO A 549 -11.15 -13.15 -7.47
C PRO A 549 -11.68 -14.54 -7.84
N PRO A 550 -11.56 -14.97 -9.10
CA PRO A 550 -12.09 -16.25 -9.53
C PRO A 550 -11.35 -17.43 -8.88
N LYS A 551 -12.05 -18.54 -8.71
CA LYS A 551 -11.45 -19.80 -8.30
C LYS A 551 -10.70 -20.44 -9.48
N LEU A 552 -9.51 -20.92 -9.19
CA LEU A 552 -8.69 -21.71 -10.10
C LEU A 552 -9.17 -23.17 -10.12
N PRO A 553 -8.77 -23.99 -11.10
CA PRO A 553 -9.10 -25.41 -11.13
C PRO A 553 -8.62 -26.19 -9.88
N SER A 554 -7.60 -25.69 -9.18
CA SER A 554 -7.13 -26.26 -7.90
C SER A 554 -8.09 -26.03 -6.73
N GLY A 555 -9.09 -25.17 -6.88
CA GLY A 555 -9.97 -24.72 -5.80
C GLY A 555 -9.46 -23.47 -5.06
N ASP A 556 -8.19 -23.11 -5.24
CA ASP A 556 -7.61 -21.87 -4.72
C ASP A 556 -8.17 -20.65 -5.47
N TYR A 557 -8.23 -19.50 -4.82
CA TYR A 557 -8.54 -18.22 -5.50
C TYR A 557 -7.31 -17.71 -6.28
N ALA A 558 -7.56 -17.00 -7.38
CA ALA A 558 -6.49 -16.42 -8.21
C ALA A 558 -5.64 -15.37 -7.48
N ALA A 559 -6.22 -14.71 -6.48
CA ALA A 559 -5.55 -13.78 -5.57
C ALA A 559 -6.29 -13.73 -4.22
N PHE A 560 -5.64 -13.22 -3.17
CA PHE A 560 -6.21 -13.15 -1.81
C PHE A 560 -5.70 -11.91 -1.06
N ASN A 561 -6.38 -11.56 0.04
CA ASN A 561 -6.07 -10.40 0.90
C ASN A 561 -6.06 -9.09 0.10
N MET A 562 -7.20 -8.74 -0.50
CA MET A 562 -7.37 -7.43 -1.16
C MET A 562 -7.41 -6.34 -0.10
N ARG A 563 -6.62 -5.26 -0.30
CA ARG A 563 -6.63 -4.08 0.58
C ARG A 563 -6.86 -2.77 -0.18
N GLY A 564 -6.07 -2.50 -1.20
CA GLY A 564 -6.16 -1.28 -1.98
C GLY A 564 -7.06 -1.40 -3.20
N VAL A 565 -7.73 -0.33 -3.56
CA VAL A 565 -8.43 -0.18 -4.84
C VAL A 565 -8.43 1.27 -5.28
N ASP A 566 -8.23 1.49 -6.56
CA ASP A 566 -8.40 2.79 -7.21
C ASP A 566 -8.87 2.61 -8.66
N LEU A 567 -9.38 3.67 -9.27
CA LEU A 567 -10.01 3.63 -10.60
C LEU A 567 -9.19 4.43 -11.62
N ASP A 568 -9.12 3.91 -12.83
CA ASP A 568 -8.65 4.69 -13.97
C ASP A 568 -9.78 5.56 -14.57
N SER A 569 -9.43 6.42 -15.52
CA SER A 569 -10.38 7.32 -16.18
C SER A 569 -11.45 6.59 -16.99
N ASN A 570 -11.24 5.31 -17.31
CA ASN A 570 -12.17 4.46 -18.04
C ASN A 570 -13.11 3.68 -17.12
N GLY A 571 -12.94 3.80 -15.79
CA GLY A 571 -13.71 3.08 -14.79
C GLY A 571 -13.27 1.63 -14.59
N ILE A 572 -12.03 1.31 -14.94
CA ILE A 572 -11.39 0.03 -14.59
C ILE A 572 -10.90 0.11 -13.16
N ALA A 573 -11.22 -0.87 -12.35
CA ALA A 573 -10.72 -0.96 -10.98
C ALA A 573 -9.37 -1.69 -10.95
N TRP A 574 -8.42 -1.09 -10.26
CA TRP A 574 -7.09 -1.64 -10.01
C TRP A 574 -6.95 -1.92 -8.51
N ALA A 575 -6.56 -3.13 -8.17
CA ALA A 575 -6.58 -3.62 -6.79
C ALA A 575 -5.23 -4.17 -6.33
N ALA A 576 -4.87 -3.85 -5.10
CA ALA A 576 -3.71 -4.38 -4.39
C ALA A 576 -4.07 -5.65 -3.62
N PHE A 577 -3.25 -6.69 -3.75
CA PHE A 577 -3.44 -7.96 -3.07
C PHE A 577 -2.26 -8.33 -2.18
N GLY A 578 -2.56 -8.80 -0.97
CA GLY A 578 -1.56 -9.36 -0.06
C GLY A 578 -0.92 -10.65 -0.59
N SER A 579 -1.50 -11.27 -1.62
CA SER A 579 -0.85 -12.36 -2.37
C SER A 579 0.40 -11.90 -3.15
N GLY A 580 0.69 -10.60 -3.24
CA GLY A 580 1.79 -10.05 -4.04
C GLY A 580 1.43 -9.90 -5.52
N GLN A 581 0.23 -9.46 -5.80
CA GLN A 581 -0.31 -9.29 -7.16
C GLN A 581 -1.03 -7.96 -7.30
N MET A 582 -1.02 -7.41 -8.52
CA MET A 582 -1.93 -6.36 -8.97
C MET A 582 -3.10 -7.01 -9.69
N GLY A 583 -4.33 -6.68 -9.28
CA GLY A 583 -5.55 -7.09 -9.97
C GLY A 583 -6.12 -5.96 -10.81
N ARG A 584 -6.58 -6.27 -12.02
CA ARG A 584 -7.36 -5.42 -12.90
C ARG A 584 -8.76 -5.98 -13.05
N PHE A 585 -9.78 -5.19 -12.75
CA PHE A 585 -11.16 -5.61 -12.91
C PHE A 585 -11.92 -4.69 -13.85
N ASP A 586 -12.45 -5.26 -14.91
CA ASP A 586 -13.23 -4.60 -15.97
C ASP A 586 -14.70 -5.04 -15.88
N ARG A 587 -15.50 -4.25 -15.17
CA ARG A 587 -16.91 -4.53 -14.99
C ARG A 587 -17.70 -4.59 -16.30
N SER A 588 -17.24 -3.93 -17.35
CA SER A 588 -17.94 -3.95 -18.65
C SER A 588 -17.99 -5.34 -19.29
N LYS A 589 -17.13 -6.25 -18.87
CA LYS A 589 -17.11 -7.65 -19.32
C LYS A 589 -18.11 -8.55 -18.60
N CYS A 590 -18.65 -8.10 -17.45
CA CYS A 590 -19.56 -8.90 -16.66
C CYS A 590 -20.89 -9.12 -17.39
N LYS A 591 -21.30 -10.37 -17.47
CA LYS A 591 -22.60 -10.77 -18.05
C LYS A 591 -23.73 -10.72 -17.03
N VAL A 592 -23.39 -10.90 -15.75
CA VAL A 592 -24.30 -10.90 -14.62
C VAL A 592 -23.79 -9.91 -13.58
N THR A 593 -24.65 -9.00 -13.14
CA THR A 593 -24.33 -7.98 -12.11
C THR A 593 -25.31 -8.01 -10.93
N ASN A 594 -26.46 -8.67 -11.08
CA ASN A 594 -27.49 -8.85 -10.07
C ASN A 594 -28.15 -10.23 -10.18
N GLY A 595 -29.07 -10.53 -9.30
CA GLY A 595 -29.80 -11.81 -9.28
C GLY A 595 -29.13 -12.89 -8.41
N PRO A 596 -29.74 -14.08 -8.32
CA PRO A 596 -29.41 -15.10 -7.33
C PRO A 596 -27.96 -15.61 -7.37
N THR A 597 -27.29 -15.47 -8.51
CA THR A 597 -25.88 -15.88 -8.69
C THR A 597 -24.88 -14.77 -8.51
N ALA A 598 -25.33 -13.53 -8.31
CA ALA A 598 -24.46 -12.34 -8.18
C ALA A 598 -23.90 -12.17 -6.75
N THR A 599 -23.24 -13.21 -6.24
CA THR A 599 -22.76 -13.31 -4.85
C THR A 599 -21.23 -13.30 -4.72
N GLY A 600 -20.49 -12.89 -5.77
CA GLY A 600 -19.04 -12.75 -5.79
C GLY A 600 -18.35 -13.42 -6.98
N GLN A 601 -18.76 -14.62 -7.39
CA GLN A 601 -18.10 -15.40 -8.44
C GLN A 601 -18.73 -15.26 -9.84
N GLN A 602 -19.64 -14.32 -10.05
CA GLN A 602 -20.45 -14.18 -11.27
C GLN A 602 -19.70 -13.54 -12.46
N CYS A 603 -18.52 -12.96 -12.24
CA CYS A 603 -17.79 -12.26 -13.30
C CYS A 603 -16.29 -12.60 -13.33
N PRO A 604 -15.90 -13.87 -13.53
CA PRO A 604 -14.49 -14.23 -13.63
C PRO A 604 -13.79 -13.58 -14.84
N GLU A 605 -14.51 -13.31 -15.92
CA GLU A 605 -14.01 -12.67 -17.14
C GLU A 605 -13.63 -11.19 -16.97
N GLY A 606 -14.08 -10.55 -15.90
CA GLY A 606 -13.69 -9.18 -15.55
C GLY A 606 -12.26 -9.09 -15.04
N TRP A 607 -11.73 -10.16 -14.47
CA TRP A 607 -10.45 -10.16 -13.77
C TRP A 607 -9.24 -10.44 -14.67
N THR A 608 -8.16 -9.76 -14.38
CA THR A 608 -6.80 -10.07 -14.87
C THR A 608 -5.83 -9.81 -13.72
N PHE A 609 -4.87 -10.73 -13.49
CA PHE A 609 -3.88 -10.61 -12.41
C PHE A 609 -2.47 -10.55 -12.95
N TYR A 610 -1.64 -9.76 -12.31
CA TYR A 610 -0.23 -9.58 -12.63
C TYR A 610 0.60 -9.83 -11.36
N ASP A 611 1.47 -10.83 -11.41
CA ASP A 611 2.43 -11.08 -10.33
C ASP A 611 3.42 -9.91 -10.25
N SER A 612 3.71 -9.44 -9.05
CA SER A 612 4.71 -8.39 -8.84
C SER A 612 6.13 -8.90 -9.11
N PRO A 613 7.07 -8.04 -9.53
CA PRO A 613 8.46 -8.43 -9.72
C PRO A 613 9.07 -8.92 -8.42
N GLY A 614 9.58 -10.13 -8.41
CA GLY A 614 10.22 -10.73 -7.25
C GLY A 614 10.03 -12.24 -7.16
N PRO A 615 10.59 -12.88 -6.13
CA PRO A 615 10.49 -14.32 -5.96
C PRO A 615 9.11 -14.73 -5.46
N LYS A 616 8.76 -15.99 -5.70
CA LYS A 616 7.61 -16.65 -5.06
C LYS A 616 8.03 -17.21 -3.70
N VAL A 617 7.08 -17.30 -2.77
CA VAL A 617 7.29 -18.03 -1.52
C VAL A 617 7.46 -19.52 -1.85
N LYS A 618 8.44 -20.15 -1.26
CA LYS A 618 8.82 -21.55 -1.53
C LYS A 618 7.61 -22.48 -1.34
N GLY A 619 7.35 -23.34 -2.29
CA GLY A 619 6.23 -24.30 -2.24
C GLY A 619 4.84 -23.71 -2.53
N THR A 620 4.72 -22.45 -2.93
CA THR A 620 3.44 -21.81 -3.31
C THR A 620 3.32 -21.60 -4.81
N GLN A 621 2.08 -21.48 -5.31
CA GLN A 621 1.79 -21.32 -6.74
C GLN A 621 1.21 -19.94 -7.05
N VAL A 622 0.38 -19.39 -6.16
CA VAL A 622 -0.34 -18.12 -6.37
C VAL A 622 0.47 -16.97 -5.76
N GLY A 623 0.68 -15.92 -6.54
CA GLY A 623 1.32 -14.68 -6.11
C GLY A 623 2.83 -14.77 -5.92
N THR A 624 3.36 -13.80 -5.19
CA THR A 624 4.79 -13.63 -4.91
C THR A 624 5.07 -13.46 -3.42
N ALA A 625 6.33 -13.30 -3.07
CA ALA A 625 6.76 -12.99 -1.70
C ALA A 625 6.53 -11.52 -1.31
N ASP A 626 6.06 -10.69 -2.23
CA ASP A 626 5.64 -9.32 -1.90
C ASP A 626 4.26 -9.27 -1.25
N TRP A 627 3.89 -8.11 -0.74
CA TRP A 627 2.62 -7.80 -0.14
C TRP A 627 2.28 -6.35 -0.48
N HIS A 628 1.04 -6.08 -0.90
CA HIS A 628 0.63 -4.76 -1.36
C HIS A 628 -0.48 -4.23 -0.49
N TYR A 629 -0.35 -2.96 -0.08
CA TYR A 629 -1.28 -2.33 0.83
C TYR A 629 -2.34 -1.52 0.08
N MET A 630 -1.94 -0.43 -0.56
CA MET A 630 -2.83 0.48 -1.28
C MET A 630 -2.67 0.38 -2.80
N THR A 631 -3.54 1.06 -3.51
CA THR A 631 -3.43 1.31 -4.95
C THR A 631 -3.67 2.78 -5.19
N TRP A 632 -2.87 3.38 -6.05
CA TRP A 632 -3.10 4.71 -6.58
C TRP A 632 -2.95 4.67 -8.10
N VAL A 633 -3.90 5.29 -8.83
CA VAL A 633 -3.85 5.34 -10.30
C VAL A 633 -3.45 6.74 -10.72
N ASP A 634 -2.35 6.86 -11.45
CA ASP A 634 -1.86 8.12 -12.01
C ASP A 634 -2.69 8.56 -13.22
N GLN A 635 -3.85 9.14 -12.97
CA GLN A 635 -4.75 9.65 -14.00
C GLN A 635 -4.20 10.91 -14.70
N GLN A 636 -3.26 11.62 -14.05
CA GLN A 636 -2.77 12.92 -14.47
C GLN A 636 -1.35 12.91 -15.03
N ASN A 637 -0.74 11.72 -15.17
CA ASN A 637 0.65 11.57 -15.60
C ASN A 637 1.64 12.33 -14.70
N VAL A 638 1.46 12.23 -13.40
CA VAL A 638 2.32 12.87 -12.39
C VAL A 638 3.71 12.27 -12.43
N LEU A 639 3.82 10.95 -12.58
CA LEU A 639 5.10 10.24 -12.59
C LEU A 639 5.81 10.25 -13.98
N GLY A 640 5.12 10.69 -15.04
CA GLY A 640 5.72 10.74 -16.39
C GLY A 640 5.76 9.40 -17.13
N LEU A 641 5.00 8.40 -16.68
CA LEU A 641 4.86 7.08 -17.33
C LEU A 641 3.61 6.98 -18.22
N GLY A 642 2.81 8.02 -18.30
CA GLY A 642 1.54 8.05 -19.01
C GLY A 642 0.37 8.33 -18.07
N LYS A 643 -0.83 8.40 -18.64
CA LYS A 643 -2.08 8.51 -17.89
C LYS A 643 -2.60 7.12 -17.54
N ASP A 644 -3.39 7.08 -16.46
CA ASP A 644 -4.06 5.85 -16.00
C ASP A 644 -3.08 4.71 -15.64
N VAL A 645 -1.91 5.07 -15.14
CA VAL A 645 -0.89 4.12 -14.70
C VAL A 645 -1.18 3.69 -13.27
N PRO A 646 -1.55 2.43 -13.00
CA PRO A 646 -1.72 1.94 -11.64
C PRO A 646 -0.36 1.76 -10.96
N ILE A 647 -0.30 2.15 -9.70
CA ILE A 647 0.90 2.08 -8.86
C ILE A 647 0.54 1.41 -7.53
N LEU A 648 1.36 0.47 -7.11
CA LEU A 648 1.25 -0.23 -5.83
C LEU A 648 2.49 0.03 -4.96
N PRO A 649 2.36 0.05 -3.64
CA PRO A 649 3.51 -0.14 -2.76
C PRO A 649 4.01 -1.59 -2.87
N GLY A 650 5.27 -1.78 -3.19
CA GLY A 650 6.00 -3.01 -2.95
C GLY A 650 6.46 -3.02 -1.49
N THR A 651 5.50 -3.23 -0.58
CA THR A 651 5.70 -3.03 0.87
C THR A 651 6.80 -3.92 1.43
N MET A 652 6.96 -5.15 0.87
CA MET A 652 8.02 -6.08 1.26
C MET A 652 9.29 -5.94 0.42
N SER A 653 9.29 -5.05 -0.57
CA SER A 653 10.39 -4.88 -1.52
C SER A 653 10.94 -3.47 -1.58
N ASP A 654 10.61 -2.63 -0.58
CA ASP A 654 11.10 -1.24 -0.46
C ASP A 654 10.89 -0.43 -1.75
N SER A 655 9.71 -0.53 -2.37
CA SER A 655 9.51 0.05 -3.69
C SER A 655 8.07 0.56 -3.93
N LEU A 656 7.93 1.40 -4.94
CA LEU A 656 6.66 1.58 -5.64
C LEU A 656 6.74 0.85 -6.98
N ILE A 657 5.68 0.15 -7.34
CA ILE A 657 5.59 -0.65 -8.56
C ILE A 657 4.53 -0.04 -9.47
N ALA A 658 4.97 0.64 -10.52
CA ALA A 658 4.09 1.18 -11.54
C ALA A 658 3.94 0.19 -12.70
N MET A 659 2.76 0.09 -13.29
CA MET A 659 2.53 -0.80 -14.42
C MET A 659 1.96 -0.04 -15.62
N GLU A 660 2.56 -0.21 -16.78
CA GLU A 660 2.03 0.28 -18.05
C GLU A 660 0.80 -0.55 -18.46
N PRO A 661 -0.43 -0.01 -18.43
CA PRO A 661 -1.63 -0.82 -18.62
C PRO A 661 -1.73 -1.49 -20.01
N ALA A 662 -1.14 -0.85 -21.02
CA ALA A 662 -1.17 -1.35 -22.39
C ALA A 662 -0.29 -2.59 -22.62
N THR A 663 0.80 -2.72 -21.87
CA THR A 663 1.82 -3.76 -22.06
C THR A 663 1.90 -4.76 -20.92
N GLY A 664 1.41 -4.38 -19.73
CA GLY A 664 1.60 -5.11 -18.48
C GLY A 664 3.04 -5.04 -17.95
N LYS A 665 3.90 -4.21 -18.57
CA LYS A 665 5.27 -4.02 -18.11
C LYS A 665 5.29 -3.24 -16.80
N GLN A 666 6.04 -3.76 -15.84
CA GLN A 666 6.19 -3.15 -14.53
C GLN A 666 7.53 -2.41 -14.41
N VAL A 667 7.50 -1.28 -13.71
CA VAL A 667 8.66 -0.43 -13.42
C VAL A 667 8.78 -0.35 -11.89
N VAL A 668 9.90 -0.83 -11.34
CA VAL A 668 10.14 -0.87 -9.90
C VAL A 668 10.97 0.35 -9.48
N LEU A 669 10.35 1.25 -8.74
CA LEU A 669 10.99 2.44 -8.19
C LEU A 669 11.42 2.11 -6.76
N ARG A 670 12.66 1.72 -6.57
CA ARG A 670 13.14 1.14 -5.32
C ARG A 670 13.93 2.13 -4.48
N VAL A 671 13.57 2.23 -3.19
CA VAL A 671 14.43 2.77 -2.14
C VAL A 671 15.44 1.67 -1.78
N PRO A 672 16.77 1.90 -1.89
CA PRO A 672 17.73 0.84 -1.74
C PRO A 672 17.86 0.38 -0.27
N TYR A 673 17.44 -0.86 0.02
CA TYR A 673 17.60 -1.48 1.33
C TYR A 673 19.07 -1.40 1.83
N PRO A 674 19.34 -1.08 3.08
CA PRO A 674 18.43 -0.92 4.23
C PRO A 674 18.08 0.56 4.57
N MET A 675 17.68 1.36 3.59
CA MET A 675 17.23 2.74 3.88
C MET A 675 15.91 2.81 4.64
N ASN A 676 15.22 1.68 4.80
CA ASN A 676 13.92 1.51 5.46
C ASN A 676 12.78 2.20 4.70
N PHE A 677 12.09 1.45 3.86
CA PHE A 677 10.92 1.93 3.15
C PHE A 677 9.78 0.90 3.22
N TYR A 678 9.00 0.99 4.28
CA TYR A 678 7.76 0.23 4.42
C TYR A 678 6.59 1.20 4.22
N THR A 679 6.10 1.32 3.00
CA THR A 679 5.00 2.24 2.70
C THR A 679 3.67 1.55 2.59
N ARG A 680 2.61 2.29 2.92
CA ARG A 680 1.20 1.88 2.83
C ARG A 680 0.43 2.76 1.86
N GLY A 681 0.59 4.08 1.95
CA GLY A 681 -0.04 5.08 1.12
C GLY A 681 0.87 5.69 0.08
N MET A 682 0.30 6.44 -0.83
CA MET A 682 1.00 7.31 -1.78
C MET A 682 0.04 8.31 -2.41
N ASP A 683 0.55 9.49 -2.71
CA ASP A 683 -0.21 10.53 -3.41
C ASP A 683 0.66 11.32 -4.38
N GLY A 684 0.10 11.78 -5.48
CA GLY A 684 0.82 12.43 -6.57
C GLY A 684 0.43 13.88 -6.83
N ARG A 685 1.42 14.79 -6.84
CA ARG A 685 1.23 16.22 -6.99
C ARG A 685 1.96 16.82 -8.18
N ILE A 686 1.39 17.87 -8.76
CA ILE A 686 2.00 18.71 -9.78
C ILE A 686 2.23 20.12 -9.18
N ASP A 687 3.48 20.42 -8.89
CA ASP A 687 3.92 21.72 -8.34
C ASP A 687 4.07 22.79 -9.43
N ASP A 688 4.62 22.41 -10.60
CA ASP A 688 4.74 23.26 -11.78
C ASP A 688 4.62 22.42 -13.07
N PRO A 689 3.50 22.53 -13.81
CA PRO A 689 3.31 21.78 -15.06
C PRO A 689 4.36 22.06 -16.14
N LYS A 690 5.08 23.20 -16.05
CA LYS A 690 6.07 23.63 -17.05
C LYS A 690 7.49 23.18 -16.72
N ALA A 691 7.76 22.79 -15.49
CA ALA A 691 9.11 22.41 -15.05
C ALA A 691 9.46 20.94 -15.38
N GLY A 692 8.68 20.27 -16.24
CA GLY A 692 8.93 18.87 -16.61
C GLY A 692 8.85 17.93 -15.41
N TRP A 693 9.81 17.02 -15.29
CA TRP A 693 9.85 16.06 -14.19
C TRP A 693 10.10 16.75 -12.82
N LYS A 694 10.82 17.87 -12.78
CA LYS A 694 11.08 18.61 -11.53
C LYS A 694 9.80 19.17 -10.91
N GLY A 695 8.85 19.59 -11.73
CA GLY A 695 7.59 20.18 -11.30
C GLY A 695 6.52 19.18 -10.89
N ARG A 696 6.84 17.91 -10.69
CA ARG A 696 5.88 16.86 -10.34
C ARG A 696 6.55 15.77 -9.49
N GLY A 697 5.77 15.02 -8.74
CA GLY A 697 6.29 13.92 -7.94
C GLY A 697 5.18 13.10 -7.29
N LEU A 698 5.47 11.83 -7.11
CA LEU A 698 4.69 10.92 -6.29
C LEU A 698 5.34 10.88 -4.91
N TRP A 699 4.53 11.06 -3.88
CA TRP A 699 4.96 11.06 -2.50
C TRP A 699 4.48 9.78 -1.82
N ALA A 700 5.28 9.26 -0.91
CA ALA A 700 4.94 8.12 -0.10
C ALA A 700 5.65 8.20 1.25
N ASP A 701 4.98 7.81 2.29
CA ASP A 701 5.56 7.81 3.63
C ASP A 701 6.27 6.48 3.95
N TYR A 702 7.07 6.50 4.99
CA TYR A 702 7.55 5.31 5.67
C TYR A 702 6.71 5.10 6.93
N GLY A 703 5.72 4.22 6.81
CA GLY A 703 4.70 3.98 7.83
C GLY A 703 4.84 2.62 8.54
N GLY A 704 6.05 2.17 8.84
CA GLY A 704 6.25 0.93 9.60
C GLY A 704 5.81 1.05 11.06
N VAL A 705 5.01 0.10 11.53
CA VAL A 705 4.65 -0.02 12.94
C VAL A 705 5.30 -1.25 13.54
N PRO A 706 5.96 -1.11 14.64
CA PRO A 706 6.56 0.12 15.16
C PRO A 706 7.86 0.43 14.44
N LEU A 707 8.21 1.70 14.30
CA LEU A 707 9.43 2.14 13.59
C LEU A 707 10.73 1.47 14.10
N TRP A 708 10.78 1.06 15.36
CA TRP A 708 11.92 0.39 15.96
C TRP A 708 12.09 -1.08 15.52
N HIS A 709 11.14 -1.67 14.83
CA HIS A 709 11.27 -3.00 14.20
C HIS A 709 12.01 -2.95 12.86
N THR A 710 12.58 -1.83 12.51
CA THR A 710 13.36 -1.62 11.29
C THR A 710 14.86 -1.79 11.56
N GLU A 711 15.64 -1.77 10.49
CA GLU A 711 17.11 -1.85 10.56
C GLU A 711 17.75 -0.76 11.43
N GLY A 712 17.13 0.43 11.48
CA GLY A 712 17.60 1.54 12.29
C GLY A 712 17.39 1.33 13.80
N GLY A 713 16.49 0.42 14.18
CA GLY A 713 16.19 0.13 15.57
C GLY A 713 15.58 1.31 16.32
N GLU A 714 15.83 1.39 17.63
CA GLU A 714 15.34 2.47 18.48
C GLU A 714 15.88 3.82 18.01
N GLY A 715 14.99 4.83 17.94
CA GLY A 715 15.31 6.18 17.44
C GLY A 715 15.15 6.35 15.93
N THR A 716 14.75 5.32 15.19
CA THR A 716 14.34 5.47 13.79
C THR A 716 13.17 6.44 13.70
N GLN A 717 13.27 7.40 12.79
CA GLN A 717 12.22 8.39 12.55
C GLN A 717 11.37 8.03 11.33
N GLY A 718 10.11 8.43 11.36
CA GLY A 718 9.22 8.39 10.21
C GLY A 718 9.79 9.24 9.06
N LYS A 719 9.56 8.80 7.84
CA LYS A 719 10.14 9.42 6.63
C LYS A 719 9.06 9.75 5.62
N ILE A 720 9.31 10.81 4.85
CA ILE A 720 8.56 11.10 3.63
C ILE A 720 9.50 11.03 2.43
N VAL A 721 9.07 10.36 1.37
CA VAL A 721 9.88 10.14 0.17
C VAL A 721 9.15 10.71 -1.05
N LYS A 722 9.84 11.52 -1.84
CA LYS A 722 9.37 12.00 -3.15
C LYS A 722 10.02 11.18 -4.26
N PHE A 723 9.21 10.58 -5.12
CA PHE A 723 9.60 9.84 -6.31
C PHE A 723 9.39 10.71 -7.54
N GLN A 724 10.41 10.86 -8.37
CA GLN A 724 10.37 11.58 -9.63
C GLN A 724 11.05 10.75 -10.72
N LEU A 725 10.58 10.86 -11.97
CA LEU A 725 11.20 10.19 -13.10
C LEU A 725 11.66 11.20 -14.15
N ARG A 726 12.94 11.13 -14.47
CA ARG A 726 13.59 11.87 -15.57
C ARG A 726 13.36 11.17 -16.90
N SER A 727 13.71 11.79 -18.02
CA SER A 727 13.72 11.12 -19.33
C SER A 727 14.94 10.22 -19.52
N ASN A 728 16.02 10.49 -18.79
CA ASN A 728 17.23 9.66 -18.75
C ASN A 728 18.00 9.89 -17.44
N PRO A 729 18.91 9.00 -17.02
CA PRO A 729 19.58 9.07 -15.73
C PRO A 729 20.48 10.30 -15.49
N LEU A 730 20.82 11.02 -16.51
CA LEU A 730 21.70 12.20 -16.47
C LEU A 730 21.00 13.52 -16.76
N GLU A 731 19.68 13.51 -16.94
CA GLU A 731 18.89 14.71 -17.10
C GLU A 731 18.86 15.52 -15.81
N ASP A 732 19.07 16.85 -15.95
CA ASP A 732 18.98 17.81 -14.86
C ASP A 732 17.81 18.77 -15.07
#